data_b22ba797d9b4bc456c63f8802a9090de
#
_entry.id   b22ba797d9b4bc456c63f8802a9090de
#
_cell.length_a   1.000
_cell.length_b   1.000
_cell.length_c   1.000
_cell.angle_alpha   90.00
_cell.angle_beta   90.00
_cell.angle_gamma   90.00
#
_symmetry.space_group_name_H-M   'P 1'
#
loop_
_entity.id
_entity.type
_entity.pdbx_description
1 polymer ?
#
loop_
_entity_poly.entity_id
_entity_poly.type
_entity_poly.pdbx_seq_one_letter_code
_entity_poly.pdbx_strand_id
1 'polypeptide(L)'
;MEARATHTAAQVTPCAPWQHAAPPVSVLGVTGNKPRLHRRRTRRGAETRAVASEHIATPARPAHAPVGQAVPVLGPGPAPDTEPYVGVAVDNEDLLREKDACGVGFIANLKAERTHDIVTKALMALGCMEHRGACSSDNVSGDGAGLMLEIPWDLLAEEVPGTAQGSTGVGMVFLPDDEAAAGTARGIVAAVAEAEGFDLLGWRDVPVDVAAVGEVARATMPRIAQVVLRSRAGLAGDDLERELFIVRKLIERRSERELGPELAPGFYFCSLSCRTIVYKGMLNSGAVARFFRDLTDPRYVTCFAVYHRRYSTNTTPRWPLAQPMRLLGHNGEINTLQGNLNWVASRQGALRAEAWGGRERELLPLCDARESDSANLDHLAELLVRSGTDAREALMVLVPEAYRNHPDLAAEYAAVADFYRYYEGLQEGWDGPALLVFTDGKKVGARLDRNGLRPARFWRTADGVVYVASEVGVLGDVFSSAPNIVAKGRLGPGQMLCADLETGEFQGHVDIARDVASRHPYADWLAACTHRLADIVPPRTVLEGPAMAAGDALRLMAASGYGLEDTAMVIEGMAGSGAEPTYCMGDDVPLPALARSPHLLYDYFKQRFAQVTNPPIDPLREGLVMSLEMRLGRRGNLLSPGPDSYQQVVLRSPVLTEPELDGLLGDTALGARVLRTRYAGGSPGALAAALRA
;
A
#
# COMPACT_ATOMS: atom_id res chain seq x y z
N MET A 1 -14.13 51.79 32.95
CA MET A 1 -12.69 51.99 32.68
C MET A 1 -12.36 51.17 31.45
N GLU A 2 -12.33 51.84 30.32
CA GLU A 2 -12.09 51.30 28.98
C GLU A 2 -10.60 51.07 28.81
N ALA A 3 -10.24 49.91 28.24
CA ALA A 3 -8.93 49.68 27.70
C ALA A 3 -9.08 49.32 26.22
N ARG A 4 -8.68 50.24 25.37
CA ARG A 4 -8.62 50.12 23.88
C ARG A 4 -7.54 49.12 23.49
N ALA A 5 -7.92 48.17 22.67
CA ALA A 5 -6.97 47.33 21.92
C ALA A 5 -6.74 47.95 20.53
N THR A 6 -5.51 48.32 20.27
CA THR A 6 -5.04 48.82 18.96
C THR A 6 -4.77 47.67 18.03
N HIS A 7 -5.50 47.56 16.93
CA HIS A 7 -5.19 46.67 15.80
C HIS A 7 -4.09 47.29 14.95
N THR A 8 -2.96 46.60 14.87
CA THR A 8 -1.93 46.87 13.83
C THR A 8 -2.21 45.94 12.65
N ALA A 9 -2.63 46.53 11.54
CA ALA A 9 -2.79 45.85 10.27
C ALA A 9 -1.39 45.62 9.64
N ALA A 10 -1.02 44.38 9.43
CA ALA A 10 0.15 43.99 8.64
C ALA A 10 -0.25 44.09 7.15
N GLN A 11 0.41 44.97 6.42
CA GLN A 11 0.31 45.12 4.95
C GLN A 11 1.00 43.91 4.32
N VAL A 12 0.24 43.13 3.55
CA VAL A 12 0.77 42.07 2.67
C VAL A 12 1.19 42.74 1.35
N THR A 13 2.49 42.72 1.09
CA THR A 13 3.06 43.15 -0.20
C THR A 13 2.84 42.06 -1.25
N PRO A 14 2.37 42.41 -2.49
CA PRO A 14 2.18 41.41 -3.53
C PRO A 14 3.54 41.00 -4.12
N CYS A 15 3.79 39.71 -4.24
CA CYS A 15 4.94 39.11 -4.94
C CYS A 15 4.87 39.48 -6.45
N ALA A 16 5.99 39.91 -6.98
CA ALA A 16 6.22 40.17 -8.40
C ALA A 16 6.25 38.85 -9.21
N PRO A 17 5.83 38.88 -10.49
CA PRO A 17 5.83 37.68 -11.32
C PRO A 17 7.26 37.30 -11.77
N TRP A 18 7.57 36.04 -11.70
CA TRP A 18 8.81 35.44 -12.19
C TRP A 18 8.82 35.46 -13.72
N GLN A 19 9.77 36.21 -14.30
CA GLN A 19 10.09 36.15 -15.73
C GLN A 19 11.15 35.06 -15.92
N HIS A 20 10.77 33.92 -16.50
CA HIS A 20 11.73 32.94 -17.01
C HIS A 20 12.12 33.34 -18.45
N ALA A 21 13.37 33.79 -18.61
CA ALA A 21 13.99 33.91 -19.93
C ALA A 21 14.49 32.49 -20.35
N ALA A 22 13.95 32.00 -21.46
CA ALA A 22 14.47 30.81 -22.12
C ALA A 22 15.69 31.18 -22.98
N PRO A 23 16.75 30.33 -23.04
CA PRO A 23 17.86 30.54 -23.93
C PRO A 23 17.48 30.24 -25.40
N PRO A 24 18.13 30.89 -26.38
CA PRO A 24 17.76 30.74 -27.79
C PRO A 24 18.24 29.38 -28.33
N VAL A 25 17.30 28.67 -28.98
CA VAL A 25 17.59 27.43 -29.73
C VAL A 25 18.14 27.84 -31.11
N SER A 26 19.38 27.48 -31.41
CA SER A 26 19.97 27.61 -32.72
C SER A 26 19.45 26.51 -33.65
N VAL A 27 18.78 26.95 -34.73
CA VAL A 27 18.34 26.08 -35.82
C VAL A 27 19.50 25.84 -36.78
N LEU A 28 19.99 24.61 -36.84
CA LEU A 28 20.85 24.13 -37.91
C LEU A 28 19.98 23.60 -39.05
N GLY A 29 20.02 24.29 -40.20
CA GLY A 29 19.38 23.85 -41.41
C GLY A 29 20.07 22.65 -42.04
N VAL A 30 19.29 21.64 -42.37
CA VAL A 30 19.70 20.55 -43.26
C VAL A 30 18.83 20.60 -44.51
N THR A 31 19.47 20.93 -45.62
CA THR A 31 18.92 20.81 -46.98
C THR A 31 19.02 19.35 -47.41
N GLY A 32 17.93 18.76 -47.85
CA GLY A 32 17.93 17.39 -48.36
C GLY A 32 16.69 17.02 -49.16
N ASN A 33 16.82 17.10 -50.46
CA ASN A 33 16.12 16.49 -51.59
C ASN A 33 14.81 15.72 -51.38
N LYS A 34 13.77 16.18 -52.08
CA LYS A 34 12.52 15.45 -52.36
C LYS A 34 12.69 14.52 -53.56
N PRO A 35 12.20 13.28 -53.53
CA PRO A 35 11.87 12.53 -54.77
C PRO A 35 10.40 12.72 -55.13
N ARG A 36 10.17 13.04 -56.39
CA ARG A 36 8.87 13.11 -57.08
C ARG A 36 8.26 11.71 -57.19
N LEU A 37 7.03 11.53 -56.80
CA LEU A 37 6.22 10.36 -57.12
C LEU A 37 5.22 10.70 -58.23
N HIS A 38 5.37 9.98 -59.37
CA HIS A 38 4.48 10.01 -60.53
C HIS A 38 3.10 9.45 -60.19
N ARG A 39 2.06 10.25 -60.55
CA ARG A 39 0.67 9.80 -60.69
C ARG A 39 0.55 8.97 -61.96
N ARG A 40 0.09 7.74 -61.87
CA ARG A 40 -0.56 7.02 -62.99
C ARG A 40 -2.03 6.79 -62.64
N ARG A 41 -2.91 7.46 -63.39
CA ARG A 41 -4.33 7.16 -63.52
C ARG A 41 -4.53 5.93 -64.37
N THR A 42 -5.30 4.97 -63.96
CA THR A 42 -6.04 4.08 -64.84
C THR A 42 -7.47 3.95 -64.35
N ARG A 43 -8.39 4.37 -65.24
CA ARG A 43 -9.83 4.14 -65.18
C ARG A 43 -10.15 2.72 -65.64
N ARG A 44 -11.07 2.03 -64.92
CA ARG A 44 -12.05 1.04 -65.43
C ARG A 44 -12.98 0.81 -64.22
N GLY A 45 -14.24 1.01 -64.24
CA GLY A 45 -15.27 0.46 -65.09
C GLY A 45 -16.25 -0.20 -64.12
N ALA A 46 -17.41 0.42 -63.88
CA ALA A 46 -18.45 -0.06 -62.95
C ALA A 46 -19.17 -1.28 -63.58
N GLU A 47 -19.41 -2.31 -62.77
CA GLU A 47 -20.56 -3.23 -62.98
C GLU A 47 -21.15 -3.57 -61.61
N THR A 48 -22.37 -3.12 -61.41
CA THR A 48 -23.27 -3.48 -60.35
C THR A 48 -23.84 -4.87 -60.60
N ARG A 49 -23.59 -5.81 -59.70
CA ARG A 49 -24.36 -7.04 -59.60
C ARG A 49 -24.96 -7.11 -58.20
N ALA A 50 -26.28 -7.07 -58.16
CA ALA A 50 -27.10 -7.41 -57.03
C ALA A 50 -26.93 -8.90 -56.70
N VAL A 51 -26.63 -9.21 -55.45
CA VAL A 51 -26.69 -10.58 -54.91
C VAL A 51 -27.72 -10.61 -53.80
N ALA A 52 -28.64 -11.56 -54.02
CA ALA A 52 -29.80 -11.84 -53.19
C ALA A 52 -29.40 -12.23 -51.73
N SER A 53 -30.25 -11.84 -50.82
CA SER A 53 -30.19 -12.23 -49.39
C SER A 53 -30.49 -13.73 -49.25
N GLU A 54 -29.53 -14.50 -48.83
CA GLU A 54 -29.77 -15.84 -48.30
C GLU A 54 -29.85 -15.74 -46.77
N HIS A 55 -30.99 -16.23 -46.27
CA HIS A 55 -31.26 -16.41 -44.82
C HIS A 55 -30.28 -17.45 -44.26
N ILE A 56 -29.36 -17.05 -43.42
CA ILE A 56 -28.59 -17.96 -42.59
C ILE A 56 -29.41 -18.28 -41.33
N ALA A 57 -29.86 -19.54 -41.26
CA ALA A 57 -30.54 -20.08 -40.10
C ALA A 57 -29.60 -20.14 -38.87
N THR A 58 -30.09 -19.65 -37.76
CA THR A 58 -29.44 -19.72 -36.45
C THR A 58 -29.38 -21.19 -35.99
N PRO A 59 -28.23 -21.73 -35.59
CA PRO A 59 -28.22 -23.07 -35.02
C PRO A 59 -28.77 -23.06 -33.60
N ALA A 60 -29.65 -24.04 -33.34
CA ALA A 60 -30.30 -24.29 -32.06
C ALA A 60 -29.26 -24.55 -30.94
N ARG A 61 -29.49 -23.98 -29.76
CA ARG A 61 -28.76 -24.28 -28.54
C ARG A 61 -28.80 -25.76 -28.21
N PRO A 62 -27.70 -26.44 -27.87
CA PRO A 62 -27.74 -27.78 -27.32
C PRO A 62 -28.31 -27.75 -25.90
N ALA A 63 -29.14 -28.70 -25.57
CA ALA A 63 -29.76 -28.92 -24.28
C ALA A 63 -28.70 -29.24 -23.22
N HIS A 64 -28.91 -28.72 -22.00
CA HIS A 64 -28.12 -29.01 -20.82
C HIS A 64 -28.03 -30.52 -20.57
N ALA A 65 -26.79 -31.04 -20.51
CA ALA A 65 -26.50 -32.34 -19.96
C ALA A 65 -26.35 -32.23 -18.42
N PRO A 66 -26.77 -33.25 -17.66
CA PRO A 66 -26.73 -33.21 -16.20
C PRO A 66 -25.29 -33.26 -15.66
N VAL A 67 -25.03 -32.41 -14.70
CA VAL A 67 -23.80 -32.40 -13.90
C VAL A 67 -23.83 -33.62 -12.97
N GLY A 68 -22.83 -34.46 -13.10
CA GLY A 68 -22.64 -35.56 -12.17
C GLY A 68 -21.89 -36.75 -12.75
N GLN A 69 -20.59 -36.60 -13.00
CA GLN A 69 -19.66 -37.73 -12.97
C GLN A 69 -18.29 -37.21 -12.58
N ALA A 70 -17.80 -37.75 -11.46
CA ALA A 70 -16.47 -37.52 -10.95
C ALA A 70 -15.44 -37.94 -12.03
N VAL A 71 -14.51 -37.05 -12.33
CA VAL A 71 -13.34 -37.38 -13.18
C VAL A 71 -12.42 -38.27 -12.35
N PRO A 72 -12.07 -39.47 -12.81
CA PRO A 72 -11.14 -40.32 -12.09
C PRO A 72 -9.74 -39.68 -12.05
N VAL A 73 -9.19 -39.59 -10.85
CA VAL A 73 -7.78 -39.24 -10.64
C VAL A 73 -6.94 -40.33 -11.30
N LEU A 74 -6.33 -40.01 -12.43
CA LEU A 74 -5.31 -40.86 -13.06
C LEU A 74 -4.08 -40.87 -12.14
N GLY A 75 -3.80 -42.03 -11.58
CA GLY A 75 -2.53 -42.31 -10.91
C GLY A 75 -1.36 -42.10 -11.89
N PRO A 76 -0.10 -42.00 -11.38
CA PRO A 76 1.05 -41.79 -12.24
C PRO A 76 1.20 -42.97 -13.21
N GLY A 77 0.93 -42.70 -14.47
CA GLY A 77 1.26 -43.60 -15.57
C GLY A 77 2.78 -43.73 -15.69
N PRO A 78 3.26 -44.83 -16.31
CA PRO A 78 4.68 -45.01 -16.54
C PRO A 78 5.22 -43.85 -17.38
N ALA A 79 6.42 -43.39 -17.02
CA ALA A 79 7.11 -42.33 -17.71
C ALA A 79 7.21 -42.66 -19.21
N PRO A 80 6.84 -41.75 -20.10
CA PRO A 80 7.04 -41.97 -21.53
C PRO A 80 8.56 -42.09 -21.82
N ASP A 81 8.94 -43.09 -22.60
CA ASP A 81 10.28 -43.19 -23.17
C ASP A 81 10.60 -41.89 -23.90
N THR A 82 11.44 -41.06 -23.32
CA THR A 82 11.91 -39.84 -23.93
C THR A 82 12.96 -40.19 -24.96
N GLU A 83 12.57 -40.33 -26.21
CA GLU A 83 13.54 -40.07 -27.30
C GLU A 83 14.07 -38.64 -27.12
N PRO A 84 15.38 -38.40 -27.31
CA PRO A 84 15.94 -37.10 -27.13
C PRO A 84 15.31 -36.16 -28.18
N TYR A 85 14.55 -35.18 -27.69
CA TYR A 85 14.10 -34.06 -28.50
C TYR A 85 15.34 -33.38 -29.06
N VAL A 86 15.57 -33.50 -30.37
CA VAL A 86 16.57 -32.69 -31.06
C VAL A 86 16.02 -31.27 -31.09
N GLY A 87 16.15 -30.60 -29.96
CA GLY A 87 15.85 -29.19 -29.85
C GLY A 87 16.82 -28.42 -30.72
N VAL A 88 16.30 -27.54 -31.54
CA VAL A 88 17.06 -26.40 -32.05
C VAL A 88 17.70 -25.78 -30.84
N ALA A 89 19.04 -25.79 -30.79
CA ALA A 89 19.78 -25.11 -29.75
C ALA A 89 19.46 -23.60 -29.88
N VAL A 90 18.47 -23.14 -29.18
CA VAL A 90 18.27 -21.74 -28.90
C VAL A 90 19.28 -21.45 -27.82
N ASP A 91 20.45 -20.96 -28.23
CA ASP A 91 21.54 -20.55 -27.37
C ASP A 91 21.14 -19.23 -26.68
N ASN A 92 20.09 -19.28 -25.89
CA ASN A 92 19.57 -18.17 -25.15
C ASN A 92 19.10 -18.67 -23.77
N GLU A 93 20.06 -19.09 -22.93
CA GLU A 93 19.82 -19.32 -21.51
C GLU A 93 19.12 -18.14 -20.87
N ASP A 94 19.33 -16.93 -21.38
CA ASP A 94 18.68 -15.70 -20.91
C ASP A 94 17.17 -15.63 -21.15
N LEU A 95 16.63 -16.34 -22.16
CA LEU A 95 15.19 -16.43 -22.40
C LEU A 95 14.48 -17.44 -21.49
N LEU A 96 15.21 -18.42 -20.98
CA LEU A 96 14.70 -19.46 -20.09
C LEU A 96 14.92 -19.15 -18.62
N ARG A 97 15.71 -18.11 -18.29
CA ARG A 97 15.87 -17.63 -16.93
C ARG A 97 14.60 -16.92 -16.48
N GLU A 98 14.07 -17.36 -15.34
CA GLU A 98 12.97 -16.68 -14.66
C GLU A 98 13.42 -15.26 -14.28
N LYS A 99 12.79 -14.25 -14.89
CA LYS A 99 13.14 -12.83 -14.69
C LYS A 99 12.21 -12.14 -13.67
N ASP A 100 11.95 -12.80 -12.56
CA ASP A 100 11.18 -12.22 -11.48
C ASP A 100 11.87 -10.98 -10.90
N ALA A 101 11.12 -9.90 -10.68
CA ALA A 101 11.67 -8.56 -10.45
C ALA A 101 11.41 -8.03 -9.03
N CYS A 102 11.86 -8.75 -8.02
CA CYS A 102 11.75 -8.32 -6.62
C CYS A 102 13.08 -8.50 -5.88
N GLY A 103 13.33 -7.67 -4.87
CA GLY A 103 14.57 -7.69 -4.10
C GLY A 103 14.29 -7.74 -2.58
N VAL A 104 13.44 -8.67 -2.13
CA VAL A 104 13.05 -8.76 -0.73
C VAL A 104 12.92 -10.21 -0.28
N GLY A 105 13.14 -10.46 0.99
CA GLY A 105 12.95 -11.76 1.61
C GLY A 105 13.25 -11.76 3.11
N PHE A 106 13.21 -12.94 3.70
CA PHE A 106 13.60 -13.16 5.08
C PHE A 106 14.20 -14.53 5.32
N ILE A 107 14.94 -14.66 6.42
CA ILE A 107 15.43 -15.90 7.00
C ILE A 107 14.93 -15.94 8.44
N ALA A 108 14.37 -17.06 8.89
CA ALA A 108 13.89 -17.22 10.25
C ALA A 108 14.16 -18.63 10.78
N ASN A 109 14.66 -18.74 12.01
CA ASN A 109 14.86 -20.02 12.70
C ASN A 109 13.67 -20.28 13.64
N LEU A 110 12.86 -21.29 13.33
CA LEU A 110 11.66 -21.65 14.11
C LEU A 110 11.96 -22.05 15.55
N LYS A 111 13.19 -22.45 15.85
CA LYS A 111 13.62 -22.78 17.22
C LYS A 111 14.07 -21.54 18.01
N ALA A 112 13.98 -20.36 17.40
CA ALA A 112 14.50 -19.10 17.95
C ALA A 112 15.99 -19.15 18.37
N GLU A 113 16.78 -20.04 17.75
CA GLU A 113 18.21 -20.11 17.95
C GLU A 113 18.89 -18.93 17.27
N ARG A 114 19.59 -18.11 18.06
CA ARG A 114 20.30 -16.92 17.59
C ARG A 114 21.69 -17.27 17.12
N THR A 115 22.01 -16.94 15.89
CA THR A 115 23.32 -17.21 15.30
C THR A 115 23.78 -16.03 14.43
N HIS A 116 25.09 -15.84 14.31
CA HIS A 116 25.68 -14.92 13.34
C HIS A 116 25.55 -15.42 11.90
N ASP A 117 25.37 -16.73 11.71
CA ASP A 117 25.16 -17.35 10.38
C ASP A 117 23.93 -16.79 9.67
N ILE A 118 22.86 -16.47 10.41
CA ILE A 118 21.65 -15.83 9.84
C ILE A 118 21.98 -14.43 9.30
N VAL A 119 22.77 -13.63 10.00
CA VAL A 119 23.24 -12.32 9.53
C VAL A 119 24.05 -12.47 8.23
N THR A 120 25.02 -13.40 8.25
CA THR A 120 25.89 -13.67 7.10
C THR A 120 25.08 -14.14 5.88
N LYS A 121 24.12 -15.03 6.05
CA LYS A 121 23.23 -15.49 4.98
C LYS A 121 22.32 -14.40 4.45
N ALA A 122 21.81 -13.52 5.32
CA ALA A 122 21.00 -12.39 4.89
C ALA A 122 21.81 -11.37 4.05
N LEU A 123 23.05 -11.10 4.45
CA LEU A 123 23.96 -10.27 3.67
C LEU A 123 24.33 -10.90 2.33
N MET A 124 24.53 -12.21 2.30
CA MET A 124 24.77 -12.96 1.06
C MET A 124 23.54 -12.92 0.14
N ALA A 125 22.33 -13.16 0.69
CA ALA A 125 21.08 -13.06 -0.04
C ALA A 125 20.89 -11.68 -0.66
N LEU A 126 21.18 -10.65 0.12
CA LEU A 126 21.12 -9.26 -0.34
C LEU A 126 22.12 -9.01 -1.49
N GLY A 127 23.35 -9.54 -1.38
CA GLY A 127 24.39 -9.46 -2.42
C GLY A 127 23.99 -10.14 -3.72
N CYS A 128 23.37 -11.32 -3.64
CA CYS A 128 22.86 -12.04 -4.83
C CYS A 128 21.74 -11.30 -5.57
N MET A 129 21.09 -10.33 -4.94
CA MET A 129 20.05 -9.50 -5.56
C MET A 129 20.55 -8.15 -6.08
N GLU A 130 21.85 -7.95 -6.26
CA GLU A 130 22.41 -6.67 -6.72
C GLU A 130 21.81 -6.23 -8.07
N HIS A 131 21.54 -7.16 -8.98
CA HIS A 131 20.88 -6.91 -10.25
C HIS A 131 19.43 -6.37 -10.12
N ARG A 132 18.84 -6.36 -8.93
CA ARG A 132 17.50 -5.83 -8.63
C ARG A 132 17.49 -4.37 -8.22
N GLY A 133 18.64 -3.81 -7.93
CA GLY A 133 18.78 -2.39 -7.58
C GLY A 133 19.28 -1.57 -8.76
N ALA A 134 19.31 -0.26 -8.53
CA ALA A 134 19.94 0.69 -9.42
C ALA A 134 21.14 1.36 -8.73
N CYS A 135 22.11 1.77 -9.52
CA CYS A 135 23.21 2.63 -9.09
C CYS A 135 23.03 4.02 -9.66
N SER A 136 23.47 5.01 -8.91
CA SER A 136 23.54 6.40 -9.37
C SER A 136 24.63 6.59 -10.43
N SER A 137 24.79 7.80 -10.92
CA SER A 137 25.79 8.16 -11.94
C SER A 137 27.25 7.86 -11.57
N ASP A 138 27.54 7.71 -10.29
CA ASP A 138 28.87 7.35 -9.78
C ASP A 138 29.12 5.82 -9.78
N ASN A 139 28.16 5.00 -10.19
CA ASN A 139 28.18 3.53 -10.21
C ASN A 139 28.50 2.87 -8.84
N VAL A 140 28.44 3.61 -7.75
CA VAL A 140 28.74 3.14 -6.38
C VAL A 140 27.56 3.41 -5.44
N SER A 141 26.96 4.61 -5.52
CA SER A 141 25.80 4.94 -4.72
C SER A 141 24.60 4.09 -5.14
N GLY A 142 24.05 3.32 -4.20
CA GLY A 142 22.85 2.52 -4.43
C GLY A 142 21.57 3.32 -4.23
N ASP A 143 20.50 2.82 -4.79
CA ASP A 143 19.14 3.35 -4.60
C ASP A 143 18.50 2.97 -3.25
N GLY A 144 19.10 2.02 -2.52
CA GLY A 144 18.74 1.64 -1.17
C GLY A 144 18.91 0.15 -0.89
N ALA A 145 19.39 -0.16 0.29
CA ALA A 145 19.44 -1.53 0.80
C ALA A 145 19.44 -1.53 2.33
N GLY A 146 18.96 -2.62 2.93
CA GLY A 146 18.97 -2.75 4.39
C GLY A 146 18.51 -4.10 4.91
N LEU A 147 18.66 -4.23 6.22
CA LEU A 147 18.30 -5.38 7.03
C LEU A 147 17.49 -4.95 8.24
N MET A 148 16.50 -5.76 8.63
CA MET A 148 15.85 -5.69 9.93
C MET A 148 16.10 -7.01 10.66
N LEU A 149 16.58 -6.90 11.89
CA LEU A 149 17.12 -7.99 12.69
C LEU A 149 16.66 -7.84 14.14
N GLU A 150 16.95 -8.83 14.99
CA GLU A 150 16.90 -8.61 16.43
C GLU A 150 18.00 -7.63 16.88
N ILE A 151 17.75 -6.95 18.00
CA ILE A 151 18.73 -6.08 18.64
C ILE A 151 19.93 -6.92 19.13
N PRO A 152 21.18 -6.51 18.80
CA PRO A 152 22.39 -7.25 19.25
C PRO A 152 22.71 -6.95 20.72
N TRP A 153 22.00 -7.57 21.64
CA TRP A 153 22.03 -7.25 23.06
C TRP A 153 23.43 -7.36 23.68
N ASP A 154 24.17 -8.41 23.36
CA ASP A 154 25.51 -8.64 23.91
C ASP A 154 26.49 -7.54 23.47
N LEU A 155 26.46 -7.18 22.19
CA LEU A 155 27.28 -6.09 21.63
C LEU A 155 26.94 -4.76 22.27
N LEU A 156 25.64 -4.42 22.39
CA LEU A 156 25.23 -3.14 22.93
C LEU A 156 25.44 -3.04 24.45
N ALA A 157 25.31 -4.11 25.19
CA ALA A 157 25.54 -4.10 26.65
C ALA A 157 27.00 -3.80 27.01
N GLU A 158 27.95 -4.18 26.16
CA GLU A 158 29.37 -3.87 26.35
C GLU A 158 29.67 -2.37 26.10
N GLU A 159 28.98 -1.75 25.11
CA GLU A 159 29.27 -0.38 24.72
C GLU A 159 28.38 0.67 25.42
N VAL A 160 27.15 0.30 25.81
CA VAL A 160 26.22 1.14 26.58
C VAL A 160 25.81 0.43 27.85
N PRO A 161 26.47 0.70 28.98
CA PRO A 161 26.18 0.02 30.26
C PRO A 161 24.72 0.16 30.69
N GLY A 162 24.14 -0.93 31.16
CA GLY A 162 22.73 -0.97 31.58
C GLY A 162 21.76 -1.36 30.49
N THR A 163 22.23 -1.59 29.27
CA THR A 163 21.43 -2.17 28.18
C THR A 163 21.10 -3.62 28.51
N ALA A 164 19.82 -3.99 28.50
CA ALA A 164 19.37 -5.33 28.79
C ALA A 164 18.09 -5.68 27.99
N GLN A 165 18.06 -6.90 27.46
CA GLN A 165 16.88 -7.42 26.78
C GLN A 165 15.66 -7.39 27.70
N GLY A 166 14.51 -6.99 27.15
CA GLY A 166 13.21 -6.98 27.85
C GLY A 166 12.91 -5.73 28.65
N SER A 167 13.91 -4.90 29.02
CA SER A 167 13.70 -3.67 29.80
C SER A 167 14.17 -2.39 29.11
N THR A 168 14.88 -2.50 27.98
CA THR A 168 15.38 -1.36 27.23
C THR A 168 14.85 -1.35 25.80
N GLY A 169 14.62 -0.15 25.28
CA GLY A 169 14.38 0.11 23.87
C GLY A 169 15.63 0.67 23.20
N VAL A 170 15.89 0.27 21.97
CA VAL A 170 16.99 0.74 21.15
C VAL A 170 16.47 1.43 19.90
N GLY A 171 16.89 2.67 19.68
CA GLY A 171 16.60 3.42 18.47
C GLY A 171 17.79 3.45 17.52
N MET A 172 17.61 3.08 16.25
CA MET A 172 18.53 3.41 15.16
C MET A 172 18.10 4.75 14.58
N VAL A 173 18.97 5.73 14.61
CA VAL A 173 18.62 7.14 14.34
C VAL A 173 19.55 7.73 13.28
N PHE A 174 18.95 8.35 12.28
CA PHE A 174 19.64 9.29 11.41
C PHE A 174 19.55 10.69 12.03
N LEU A 175 20.69 11.32 12.24
CA LEU A 175 20.80 12.68 12.76
C LEU A 175 21.26 13.61 11.63
N PRO A 176 20.86 14.89 11.65
CA PRO A 176 21.39 15.88 10.72
C PRO A 176 22.92 15.88 10.71
N ASP A 177 23.53 16.15 9.56
CA ASP A 177 25.00 16.26 9.45
C ASP A 177 25.54 17.52 10.17
N ASP A 178 24.74 18.57 10.25
CA ASP A 178 25.05 19.77 11.04
C ASP A 178 25.13 19.45 12.53
N GLU A 179 26.26 19.80 13.18
CA GLU A 179 26.53 19.49 14.58
C GLU A 179 25.54 20.13 15.55
N ALA A 180 25.12 21.37 15.28
CA ALA A 180 24.20 22.08 16.15
C ALA A 180 22.81 21.50 16.04
N ALA A 181 22.36 21.14 14.82
CA ALA A 181 21.10 20.47 14.57
C ALA A 181 21.09 19.06 15.18
N ALA A 182 22.18 18.31 15.05
CA ALA A 182 22.33 17.00 15.68
C ALA A 182 22.29 17.10 17.22
N GLY A 183 22.94 18.11 17.79
CA GLY A 183 22.85 18.40 19.22
C GLY A 183 21.44 18.73 19.67
N THR A 184 20.71 19.56 18.91
CA THR A 184 19.31 19.88 19.17
C THR A 184 18.43 18.62 19.10
N ALA A 185 18.61 17.78 18.08
CA ALA A 185 17.88 16.52 17.93
C ALA A 185 18.11 15.59 19.13
N ARG A 186 19.37 15.42 19.56
CA ARG A 186 19.70 14.63 20.78
C ARG A 186 19.06 15.22 22.03
N GLY A 187 19.01 16.55 22.16
CA GLY A 187 18.34 17.25 23.25
C GLY A 187 16.82 17.02 23.26
N ILE A 188 16.18 17.02 22.10
CA ILE A 188 14.75 16.70 21.95
C ILE A 188 14.48 15.27 22.41
N VAL A 189 15.28 14.30 21.96
CA VAL A 189 15.14 12.88 22.35
C VAL A 189 15.26 12.76 23.88
N ALA A 190 16.28 13.36 24.50
CA ALA A 190 16.48 13.31 25.94
C ALA A 190 15.29 13.90 26.70
N ALA A 191 14.82 15.08 26.30
CA ALA A 191 13.72 15.77 26.98
C ALA A 191 12.40 15.03 26.84
N VAL A 192 12.10 14.43 25.67
CA VAL A 192 10.87 13.64 25.50
C VAL A 192 10.97 12.33 26.27
N ALA A 193 12.10 11.63 26.19
CA ALA A 193 12.31 10.38 26.94
C ALA A 193 12.12 10.60 28.45
N GLU A 194 12.71 11.67 28.99
CA GLU A 194 12.55 12.02 30.41
C GLU A 194 11.09 12.31 30.79
N ALA A 195 10.39 13.09 29.96
CA ALA A 195 8.99 13.44 30.18
C ALA A 195 8.06 12.20 30.13
N GLU A 196 8.39 11.22 29.30
CA GLU A 196 7.64 9.97 29.12
C GLU A 196 8.11 8.85 30.09
N GLY A 197 8.93 9.17 31.08
CA GLY A 197 9.33 8.20 32.10
C GLY A 197 10.41 7.22 31.68
N PHE A 198 11.27 7.59 30.75
CA PHE A 198 12.44 6.82 30.35
C PHE A 198 13.73 7.43 30.86
N ASP A 199 14.69 6.57 31.22
CA ASP A 199 16.10 6.94 31.37
C ASP A 199 16.81 6.82 30.03
N LEU A 200 17.48 7.87 29.61
CA LEU A 200 18.43 7.83 28.49
C LEU A 200 19.74 7.22 29.01
N LEU A 201 19.98 5.93 28.67
CA LEU A 201 21.20 5.25 29.10
C LEU A 201 22.44 5.74 28.35
N GLY A 202 22.29 6.06 27.07
CA GLY A 202 23.38 6.59 26.28
C GLY A 202 23.09 6.67 24.79
N TRP A 203 24.05 7.29 24.10
CA TRP A 203 24.16 7.30 22.65
C TRP A 203 25.39 6.51 22.24
N ARG A 204 25.27 5.76 21.16
CA ARG A 204 26.35 5.06 20.49
C ARG A 204 26.42 5.50 19.04
N ASP A 205 27.51 6.03 18.59
CA ASP A 205 27.71 6.28 17.17
C ASP A 205 27.97 4.93 16.48
N VAL A 206 27.18 4.64 15.45
CA VAL A 206 27.27 3.35 14.73
C VAL A 206 28.60 3.31 13.95
N PRO A 207 29.42 2.27 14.11
CA PRO A 207 30.68 2.16 13.39
C PRO A 207 30.44 1.91 11.90
N VAL A 208 30.62 2.94 11.07
CA VAL A 208 30.40 2.89 9.62
C VAL A 208 31.71 3.14 8.84
N ASP A 209 31.83 2.48 7.69
CA ASP A 209 32.91 2.73 6.74
C ASP A 209 32.42 3.63 5.60
N VAL A 210 32.69 4.93 5.72
CA VAL A 210 32.26 5.94 4.74
C VAL A 210 32.88 5.70 3.35
N ALA A 211 33.99 4.98 3.24
CA ALA A 211 34.60 4.64 1.95
C ALA A 211 33.74 3.64 1.12
N ALA A 212 32.83 2.93 1.78
CA ALA A 212 31.88 2.04 1.09
C ALA A 212 30.72 2.77 0.40
N VAL A 213 30.58 4.09 0.60
CA VAL A 213 29.46 4.92 0.08
C VAL A 213 29.95 5.77 -1.08
N GLY A 214 29.22 5.74 -2.20
CA GLY A 214 29.53 6.58 -3.36
C GLY A 214 29.29 8.08 -3.07
N GLU A 215 29.81 8.92 -3.96
CA GLU A 215 29.81 10.38 -3.78
C GLU A 215 28.39 10.96 -3.70
N VAL A 216 27.47 10.48 -4.54
CA VAL A 216 26.07 10.94 -4.58
C VAL A 216 25.34 10.65 -3.27
N ALA A 217 25.48 9.44 -2.74
CA ALA A 217 24.84 9.06 -1.48
C ALA A 217 25.50 9.73 -0.28
N ARG A 218 26.83 9.94 -0.34
CA ARG A 218 27.61 10.62 0.71
C ARG A 218 27.21 12.08 0.88
N ALA A 219 26.88 12.77 -0.21
CA ALA A 219 26.45 14.18 -0.17
C ALA A 219 25.22 14.44 0.71
N THR A 220 24.42 13.40 0.97
CA THR A 220 23.21 13.47 1.81
C THR A 220 23.25 12.50 2.98
N MET A 221 24.42 11.96 3.31
CA MET A 221 24.57 10.95 4.35
C MET A 221 24.32 11.57 5.74
N PRO A 222 23.38 11.01 6.52
CA PRO A 222 23.17 11.45 7.90
C PRO A 222 24.28 10.92 8.82
N ARG A 223 24.39 11.49 10.01
CA ARG A 223 25.08 10.83 11.11
C ARG A 223 24.23 9.70 11.62
N ILE A 224 24.80 8.52 11.80
CA ILE A 224 24.06 7.31 12.20
C ILE A 224 24.43 6.98 13.63
N ALA A 225 23.45 7.00 14.50
CA ALA A 225 23.64 6.73 15.92
C ALA A 225 22.54 5.79 16.46
N GLN A 226 22.85 5.16 17.56
CA GLN A 226 21.89 4.39 18.36
C GLN A 226 21.64 5.11 19.68
N VAL A 227 20.36 5.14 20.09
CA VAL A 227 19.94 5.63 21.39
C VAL A 227 19.36 4.48 22.20
N VAL A 228 19.72 4.40 23.47
CA VAL A 228 19.23 3.35 24.38
C VAL A 228 18.40 4.00 25.48
N LEU A 229 17.14 3.57 25.60
CA LEU A 229 16.16 4.07 26.54
C LEU A 229 15.70 2.94 27.47
N ARG A 230 15.65 3.19 28.78
CA ARG A 230 15.14 2.24 29.78
C ARG A 230 13.86 2.78 30.43
N SER A 231 12.80 1.98 30.46
CA SER A 231 11.58 2.34 31.15
C SER A 231 11.79 2.40 32.66
N ARG A 232 11.44 3.52 33.30
CA ARG A 232 11.42 3.67 34.76
C ARG A 232 10.30 2.89 35.41
N ALA A 233 9.21 2.67 34.67
CA ALA A 233 8.07 1.88 35.12
C ALA A 233 8.29 0.35 35.04
N GLY A 234 9.45 -0.09 34.52
CA GLY A 234 9.74 -1.51 34.32
C GLY A 234 8.88 -2.17 33.24
N LEU A 235 8.40 -1.40 32.25
CA LEU A 235 7.62 -1.94 31.14
C LEU A 235 8.48 -2.93 30.33
N ALA A 236 7.80 -3.94 29.78
CA ALA A 236 8.41 -4.97 28.95
C ALA A 236 7.45 -5.39 27.83
N GLY A 237 7.97 -6.11 26.84
CA GLY A 237 7.17 -6.72 25.78
C GLY A 237 6.33 -5.71 25.00
N ASP A 238 5.04 -6.00 24.80
CA ASP A 238 4.15 -5.16 23.97
C ASP A 238 3.84 -3.81 24.62
N ASP A 239 3.84 -3.72 25.94
CA ASP A 239 3.64 -2.45 26.64
C ASP A 239 4.84 -1.52 26.44
N LEU A 240 6.05 -2.06 26.51
CA LEU A 240 7.25 -1.28 26.22
C LEU A 240 7.29 -0.82 24.74
N GLU A 241 6.95 -1.71 23.80
CA GLU A 241 6.83 -1.38 22.38
C GLU A 241 5.84 -0.23 22.13
N ARG A 242 4.71 -0.25 22.82
CA ARG A 242 3.67 0.79 22.71
C ARG A 242 4.15 2.15 23.22
N GLU A 243 4.78 2.19 24.37
CA GLU A 243 5.32 3.42 24.91
C GLU A 243 6.49 3.96 24.06
N LEU A 244 7.37 3.10 23.56
CA LEU A 244 8.41 3.51 22.61
C LEU A 244 7.83 4.09 21.31
N PHE A 245 6.70 3.55 20.84
CA PHE A 245 6.00 4.12 19.68
C PHE A 245 5.48 5.54 19.96
N ILE A 246 4.89 5.78 21.14
CA ILE A 246 4.45 7.12 21.56
C ILE A 246 5.65 8.08 21.66
N VAL A 247 6.71 7.65 22.35
CA VAL A 247 7.96 8.43 22.50
C VAL A 247 8.49 8.86 21.12
N ARG A 248 8.56 7.93 20.19
CA ARG A 248 8.99 8.24 18.82
C ARG A 248 8.09 9.28 18.14
N LYS A 249 6.76 9.11 18.22
CA LYS A 249 5.80 10.06 17.63
C LYS A 249 5.91 11.47 18.24
N LEU A 250 6.13 11.54 19.53
CA LEU A 250 6.33 12.83 20.23
C LEU A 250 7.65 13.49 19.81
N ILE A 251 8.72 12.71 19.69
CA ILE A 251 10.01 13.19 19.22
C ILE A 251 9.91 13.69 17.77
N GLU A 252 9.32 12.90 16.86
CA GLU A 252 9.13 13.28 15.46
C GLU A 252 8.39 14.62 15.34
N ARG A 253 7.26 14.76 16.04
CA ARG A 253 6.47 16.00 16.05
C ARG A 253 7.21 17.19 16.64
N ARG A 254 7.97 16.98 17.69
CA ARG A 254 8.74 18.04 18.34
C ARG A 254 9.89 18.49 17.45
N SER A 255 10.56 17.54 16.78
CA SER A 255 11.65 17.80 15.85
C SER A 255 11.21 18.62 14.64
N GLU A 256 10.03 18.33 14.06
CA GLU A 256 9.48 19.14 12.96
C GLU A 256 9.34 20.62 13.34
N ARG A 257 8.98 20.91 14.60
CA ARG A 257 8.78 22.28 15.08
C ARG A 257 10.09 22.98 15.44
N GLU A 258 11.04 22.26 16.07
CA GLU A 258 12.25 22.85 16.62
C GLU A 258 13.40 22.89 15.63
N LEU A 259 13.54 21.90 14.76
CA LEU A 259 14.55 21.89 13.69
C LEU A 259 14.10 22.67 12.44
N GLY A 260 12.77 22.83 12.27
CA GLY A 260 12.19 23.50 11.11
C GLY A 260 12.25 22.67 9.81
N PRO A 261 11.67 23.21 8.71
CA PRO A 261 11.42 22.43 7.50
C PRO A 261 12.70 22.05 6.71
N GLU A 262 13.82 22.72 6.95
CA GLU A 262 15.07 22.44 6.25
C GLU A 262 15.87 21.33 6.93
N LEU A 263 15.92 21.28 8.26
CA LEU A 263 16.76 20.35 9.03
C LEU A 263 15.99 19.14 9.55
N ALA A 264 14.67 19.29 9.80
CA ALA A 264 13.85 18.18 10.28
C ALA A 264 13.87 16.94 9.37
N PRO A 265 13.92 17.04 8.03
CA PRO A 265 14.02 15.87 7.16
C PRO A 265 15.32 15.06 7.31
N GLY A 266 16.35 15.64 7.90
CA GLY A 266 17.60 14.95 8.22
C GLY A 266 17.55 14.13 9.53
N PHE A 267 16.49 14.28 10.33
CA PHE A 267 16.27 13.54 11.56
C PHE A 267 15.21 12.46 11.37
N TYR A 268 15.58 11.20 11.55
CA TYR A 268 14.69 10.08 11.29
C TYR A 268 15.02 8.86 12.15
N PHE A 269 13.99 8.24 12.74
CA PHE A 269 14.11 6.94 13.40
C PHE A 269 13.94 5.81 12.37
N CYS A 270 15.00 5.10 12.06
CA CYS A 270 14.91 3.86 11.28
C CYS A 270 14.12 2.79 12.05
N SER A 271 14.34 2.71 13.36
CA SER A 271 13.61 1.90 14.32
C SER A 271 13.70 2.50 15.72
N LEU A 272 12.71 2.25 16.57
CA LEU A 272 12.76 2.40 18.02
C LEU A 272 11.92 1.30 18.63
N SER A 273 12.56 0.27 19.17
CA SER A 273 11.91 -0.97 19.57
C SER A 273 12.68 -1.64 20.69
N CYS A 274 12.04 -2.54 21.43
CA CYS A 274 12.70 -3.45 22.37
C CYS A 274 12.96 -4.85 21.77
N ARG A 275 12.69 -5.03 20.45
CA ARG A 275 12.82 -6.33 19.75
C ARG A 275 13.65 -6.25 18.48
N THR A 276 13.40 -5.22 17.66
CA THR A 276 13.94 -5.12 16.29
C THR A 276 14.81 -3.90 16.12
N ILE A 277 15.79 -4.00 15.22
CA ILE A 277 16.63 -2.89 14.79
C ILE A 277 16.80 -2.91 13.28
N VAL A 278 16.83 -1.73 12.64
CA VAL A 278 16.90 -1.58 11.19
C VAL A 278 18.21 -0.90 10.80
N TYR A 279 19.03 -1.62 10.03
CA TYR A 279 20.24 -1.11 9.37
C TYR A 279 19.90 -0.88 7.89
N LYS A 280 19.88 0.36 7.45
CA LYS A 280 19.52 0.73 6.07
C LYS A 280 20.21 1.99 5.60
N GLY A 281 20.24 2.20 4.29
CA GLY A 281 20.80 3.42 3.71
C GLY A 281 20.76 3.44 2.18
N MET A 282 21.23 4.54 1.59
CA MET A 282 21.42 4.66 0.14
C MET A 282 22.67 3.88 -0.31
N LEU A 283 22.58 2.57 -0.15
CA LEU A 283 23.65 1.62 -0.36
C LEU A 283 23.27 0.66 -1.49
N ASN A 284 24.28 0.16 -2.21
CA ASN A 284 24.10 -1.05 -2.99
C ASN A 284 24.22 -2.29 -2.09
N SER A 285 23.80 -3.44 -2.58
CA SER A 285 23.74 -4.67 -1.78
C SER A 285 25.10 -5.05 -1.17
N GLY A 286 26.15 -5.01 -1.97
CA GLY A 286 27.51 -5.38 -1.54
C GLY A 286 28.16 -4.36 -0.58
N ALA A 287 27.62 -3.14 -0.51
CA ALA A 287 28.12 -2.11 0.40
C ALA A 287 27.61 -2.27 1.83
N VAL A 288 26.44 -2.88 2.06
CA VAL A 288 25.80 -2.96 3.39
C VAL A 288 26.71 -3.59 4.44
N ALA A 289 27.31 -4.75 4.13
CA ALA A 289 28.24 -5.43 5.04
C ALA A 289 29.52 -4.64 5.27
N ARG A 290 30.01 -3.93 4.26
CA ARG A 290 31.24 -3.10 4.39
C ARG A 290 30.97 -1.81 5.15
N PHE A 291 29.81 -1.22 4.95
CA PHE A 291 29.42 0.05 5.55
C PHE A 291 29.10 -0.09 7.04
N PHE A 292 28.21 -1.03 7.41
CA PHE A 292 27.83 -1.28 8.81
C PHE A 292 28.74 -2.36 9.41
N ARG A 293 29.76 -1.97 10.16
CA ARG A 293 30.71 -2.92 10.76
C ARG A 293 30.09 -3.83 11.81
N ASP A 294 29.02 -3.39 12.47
CA ASP A 294 28.24 -4.22 13.40
C ASP A 294 27.76 -5.53 12.75
N LEU A 295 27.36 -5.48 11.49
CA LEU A 295 26.83 -6.65 10.78
C LEU A 295 27.87 -7.73 10.47
N THR A 296 29.15 -7.41 10.63
CA THR A 296 30.28 -8.35 10.48
C THR A 296 30.88 -8.78 11.81
N ASP A 297 30.38 -8.25 12.92
CA ASP A 297 30.82 -8.62 14.27
C ASP A 297 30.19 -9.97 14.67
N PRO A 298 30.98 -10.98 15.05
CA PRO A 298 30.44 -12.29 15.42
C PRO A 298 29.54 -12.28 16.67
N ARG A 299 29.61 -11.23 17.51
CA ARG A 299 28.69 -11.02 18.64
C ARG A 299 27.29 -10.62 18.19
N TYR A 300 27.12 -10.19 16.93
CA TYR A 300 25.80 -9.92 16.38
C TYR A 300 25.12 -11.24 16.04
N VAL A 301 24.27 -11.72 16.92
CA VAL A 301 23.47 -12.95 16.73
C VAL A 301 21.99 -12.60 16.63
N THR A 302 21.25 -13.33 15.79
CA THR A 302 19.81 -13.14 15.57
C THR A 302 19.15 -14.47 15.21
N CYS A 303 17.85 -14.61 15.51
CA CYS A 303 17.07 -15.75 15.05
C CYS A 303 16.29 -15.46 13.75
N PHE A 304 16.24 -14.22 13.29
CA PHE A 304 15.67 -13.86 11.99
C PHE A 304 16.39 -12.67 11.36
N ALA A 305 16.24 -12.54 10.05
CA ALA A 305 16.64 -11.37 9.28
C ALA A 305 15.65 -11.12 8.15
N VAL A 306 15.10 -9.91 8.07
CA VAL A 306 14.41 -9.39 6.88
C VAL A 306 15.41 -8.58 6.07
N TYR A 307 15.51 -8.84 4.78
CA TYR A 307 16.41 -8.13 3.89
C TYR A 307 15.66 -7.51 2.73
N HIS A 308 16.10 -6.33 2.34
CA HIS A 308 15.46 -5.59 1.24
C HIS A 308 16.52 -4.87 0.38
N ARG A 309 16.36 -5.03 -0.92
CA ARG A 309 17.15 -4.35 -1.93
C ARG A 309 16.26 -3.46 -2.76
N ARG A 310 16.55 -2.18 -2.80
CA ARG A 310 15.85 -1.12 -3.52
C ARG A 310 14.97 -0.25 -2.61
N TYR A 311 14.65 0.96 -3.10
CA TYR A 311 13.71 1.90 -2.49
C TYR A 311 12.33 1.83 -3.17
N SER A 312 11.35 2.59 -2.67
CA SER A 312 10.03 2.70 -3.30
C SER A 312 10.09 3.45 -4.63
N THR A 313 9.48 2.89 -5.69
CA THR A 313 9.67 3.28 -7.08
C THR A 313 9.20 4.69 -7.44
N ASN A 314 8.21 5.24 -6.76
CA ASN A 314 7.59 6.52 -7.09
C ASN A 314 8.13 7.71 -6.29
N THR A 315 9.30 7.57 -5.68
CA THR A 315 9.92 8.60 -4.85
C THR A 315 11.38 8.84 -5.26
N THR A 316 11.90 10.02 -4.96
CA THR A 316 13.34 10.27 -5.07
C THR A 316 14.07 9.52 -3.97
N PRO A 317 15.15 8.75 -4.27
CA PRO A 317 15.94 8.05 -3.27
C PRO A 317 16.45 8.99 -2.18
N ARG A 318 16.22 8.60 -0.93
CA ARG A 318 16.71 9.30 0.27
C ARG A 318 17.03 8.26 1.35
N TRP A 319 17.96 8.55 2.22
CA TRP A 319 18.36 7.64 3.31
C TRP A 319 17.19 7.11 4.13
N PRO A 320 16.20 7.93 4.58
CA PRO A 320 15.04 7.45 5.33
C PRO A 320 14.14 6.50 4.55
N LEU A 321 14.06 6.64 3.22
CA LEU A 321 13.16 5.85 2.37
C LEU A 321 13.75 4.53 1.88
N ALA A 322 15.04 4.25 2.18
CA ALA A 322 15.59 2.90 2.04
C ALA A 322 14.79 1.92 2.93
N GLN A 323 14.67 0.69 2.47
CA GLN A 323 13.92 -0.34 3.17
C GLN A 323 14.86 -1.41 3.76
N PRO A 324 14.41 -2.18 4.79
CA PRO A 324 13.05 -2.25 5.36
C PRO A 324 12.62 -0.99 6.10
N MET A 325 11.32 -0.84 6.30
CA MET A 325 10.73 0.14 7.20
C MET A 325 10.79 -0.39 8.65
N ARG A 326 9.84 -0.04 9.55
CA ARG A 326 9.89 -0.45 10.97
C ARG A 326 9.27 -1.81 11.25
N LEU A 327 8.30 -2.19 10.44
CA LEU A 327 7.60 -3.47 10.50
C LEU A 327 7.69 -4.22 9.16
N LEU A 328 7.69 -3.48 8.03
CA LEU A 328 7.54 -4.02 6.68
C LEU A 328 8.79 -3.86 5.82
N GLY A 329 9.03 -4.85 4.95
CA GLY A 329 9.75 -4.69 3.70
C GLY A 329 8.76 -4.84 2.56
N HIS A 330 8.58 -3.81 1.73
CA HIS A 330 7.61 -3.80 0.65
C HIS A 330 8.30 -3.66 -0.69
N ASN A 331 8.10 -4.64 -1.55
CA ASN A 331 8.47 -4.55 -2.94
C ASN A 331 7.22 -4.52 -3.80
N GLY A 332 6.92 -3.37 -4.35
CA GLY A 332 5.73 -3.14 -5.14
C GLY A 332 5.33 -1.68 -5.21
N GLU A 333 4.05 -1.47 -5.41
CA GLU A 333 3.47 -0.15 -5.60
C GLU A 333 2.01 -0.17 -5.14
N ILE A 334 1.65 0.70 -4.20
CA ILE A 334 0.26 0.86 -3.77
C ILE A 334 -0.42 1.88 -4.68
N ASN A 335 -1.23 1.38 -5.61
CA ASN A 335 -1.90 2.22 -6.60
C ASN A 335 -3.05 3.04 -6.03
N THR A 336 -3.65 2.60 -4.92
CA THR A 336 -4.76 3.28 -4.24
C THR A 336 -4.30 4.32 -3.22
N LEU A 337 -3.01 4.60 -3.12
CA LEU A 337 -2.37 5.40 -2.07
C LEU A 337 -3.11 6.70 -1.74
N GLN A 338 -3.45 7.51 -2.75
CA GLN A 338 -4.09 8.81 -2.50
C GLN A 338 -5.46 8.68 -1.82
N GLY A 339 -6.24 7.68 -2.24
CA GLY A 339 -7.53 7.35 -1.61
C GLY A 339 -7.34 6.87 -0.18
N ASN A 340 -6.38 5.97 0.05
CA ASN A 340 -6.06 5.44 1.38
C ASN A 340 -5.63 6.56 2.34
N LEU A 341 -4.73 7.47 1.91
CA LEU A 341 -4.30 8.61 2.72
C LEU A 341 -5.48 9.53 3.09
N ASN A 342 -6.35 9.85 2.14
CA ASN A 342 -7.53 10.67 2.39
C ASN A 342 -8.47 10.01 3.40
N TRP A 343 -8.69 8.70 3.31
CA TRP A 343 -9.51 7.97 4.26
C TRP A 343 -8.88 7.89 5.66
N VAL A 344 -7.57 7.66 5.75
CA VAL A 344 -6.84 7.70 7.03
C VAL A 344 -6.97 9.10 7.66
N ALA A 345 -6.71 10.16 6.89
CA ALA A 345 -6.82 11.54 7.36
C ALA A 345 -8.22 11.87 7.88
N SER A 346 -9.28 11.40 7.21
CA SER A 346 -10.66 11.66 7.61
C SER A 346 -11.07 10.94 8.92
N ARG A 347 -10.47 9.79 9.21
CA ARG A 347 -10.85 8.90 10.35
C ARG A 347 -9.91 8.98 11.54
N GLN A 348 -8.65 9.36 11.34
CA GLN A 348 -7.62 9.29 12.38
C GLN A 348 -8.02 9.98 13.69
N GLY A 349 -8.78 11.07 13.62
CA GLY A 349 -9.26 11.80 14.81
C GLY A 349 -10.33 11.06 15.62
N ALA A 350 -10.97 10.03 15.05
CA ALA A 350 -12.00 9.22 15.68
C ALA A 350 -11.49 7.88 16.21
N LEU A 351 -10.26 7.48 15.89
CA LEU A 351 -9.66 6.24 16.35
C LEU A 351 -9.50 6.25 17.88
N ARG A 352 -9.87 5.14 18.51
CA ARG A 352 -9.76 4.92 19.96
C ARG A 352 -9.42 3.47 20.22
N ALA A 353 -8.53 3.23 21.18
CA ALA A 353 -8.30 1.91 21.74
C ALA A 353 -7.92 2.04 23.22
N GLU A 354 -8.40 1.13 24.04
CA GLU A 354 -8.07 1.09 25.46
C GLU A 354 -6.57 1.06 25.72
N ALA A 355 -5.85 0.34 24.85
CA ALA A 355 -4.40 0.23 24.89
C ALA A 355 -3.65 1.57 24.89
N TRP A 356 -4.23 2.65 24.37
CA TRP A 356 -3.60 3.97 24.31
C TRP A 356 -3.95 4.88 25.49
N GLY A 357 -4.86 4.48 26.38
CA GLY A 357 -5.23 5.25 27.57
C GLY A 357 -5.73 6.67 27.28
N GLY A 358 -6.28 6.93 26.09
CA GLY A 358 -6.76 8.26 25.66
C GLY A 358 -5.69 9.13 24.98
N ARG A 359 -4.49 8.57 24.73
CA ARG A 359 -3.35 9.28 24.11
C ARG A 359 -3.33 9.23 22.56
N GLU A 360 -4.40 8.77 21.90
CA GLU A 360 -4.45 8.58 20.44
C GLU A 360 -4.15 9.86 19.65
N ARG A 361 -4.43 11.03 20.22
CA ARG A 361 -4.09 12.31 19.58
C ARG A 361 -2.59 12.56 19.48
N GLU A 362 -1.81 11.93 20.33
CA GLU A 362 -0.35 12.05 20.32
C GLU A 362 0.29 11.27 19.16
N LEU A 363 -0.45 10.30 18.60
CA LEU A 363 -0.02 9.48 17.48
C LEU A 363 -0.20 10.18 16.12
N LEU A 364 -0.93 11.29 16.07
CA LEU A 364 -1.28 11.98 14.84
C LEU A 364 -0.18 12.94 14.35
N PRO A 365 0.01 13.11 13.02
CA PRO A 365 -0.68 12.38 11.96
C PRO A 365 -0.21 10.94 11.83
N LEU A 366 -1.10 10.05 11.34
CA LEU A 366 -0.76 8.64 11.12
C LEU A 366 0.04 8.42 9.84
N CYS A 367 -0.28 9.18 8.80
CA CYS A 367 0.35 9.10 7.49
C CYS A 367 0.82 10.48 7.04
N ASP A 368 1.82 10.49 6.15
CA ASP A 368 2.38 11.71 5.58
C ASP A 368 2.45 11.59 4.05
N ALA A 369 1.80 12.51 3.33
CA ALA A 369 1.79 12.53 1.86
C ALA A 369 3.18 12.82 1.24
N ARG A 370 4.15 13.27 2.05
CA ARG A 370 5.55 13.51 1.62
C ARG A 370 6.38 12.22 1.62
N GLU A 371 5.86 11.16 2.24
CA GLU A 371 6.54 9.88 2.35
C GLU A 371 6.10 8.90 1.25
N SER A 372 6.82 7.79 1.12
CA SER A 372 6.50 6.75 0.14
C SER A 372 5.22 6.00 0.51
N ASP A 373 4.65 5.29 -0.47
CA ASP A 373 3.56 4.33 -0.28
C ASP A 373 3.91 3.28 0.76
N SER A 374 5.12 2.72 0.67
CA SER A 374 5.65 1.73 1.61
C SER A 374 5.73 2.25 3.05
N ALA A 375 6.22 3.48 3.23
CA ALA A 375 6.32 4.09 4.55
C ALA A 375 4.94 4.35 5.17
N ASN A 376 3.98 4.84 4.38
CA ASN A 376 2.63 5.08 4.85
C ASN A 376 1.87 3.79 5.19
N LEU A 377 2.06 2.72 4.39
CA LEU A 377 1.51 1.40 4.72
C LEU A 377 2.12 0.84 6.01
N ASP A 378 3.44 1.00 6.18
CA ASP A 378 4.17 0.61 7.39
C ASP A 378 3.65 1.34 8.63
N HIS A 379 3.42 2.66 8.54
CA HIS A 379 2.89 3.44 9.64
C HIS A 379 1.52 2.94 10.13
N LEU A 380 0.64 2.59 9.20
CA LEU A 380 -0.69 2.08 9.58
C LEU A 380 -0.62 0.65 10.09
N ALA A 381 0.21 -0.20 9.49
CA ALA A 381 0.45 -1.57 9.98
C ALA A 381 1.07 -1.55 11.38
N GLU A 382 2.08 -0.70 11.62
CA GLU A 382 2.70 -0.52 12.92
C GLU A 382 1.68 -0.05 13.95
N LEU A 383 0.82 0.93 13.63
CA LEU A 383 -0.24 1.38 14.54
C LEU A 383 -1.18 0.24 14.95
N LEU A 384 -1.64 -0.57 13.99
CA LEU A 384 -2.51 -1.72 14.27
C LEU A 384 -1.83 -2.71 15.22
N VAL A 385 -0.58 -3.06 14.93
CA VAL A 385 0.19 -4.00 15.75
C VAL A 385 0.42 -3.43 17.17
N ARG A 386 0.79 -2.16 17.29
CA ARG A 386 0.98 -1.51 18.60
C ARG A 386 -0.34 -1.29 19.35
N SER A 387 -1.47 -1.31 18.65
CA SER A 387 -2.81 -1.31 19.26
C SER A 387 -3.26 -2.69 19.75
N GLY A 388 -2.46 -3.74 19.53
CA GLY A 388 -2.74 -5.11 19.97
C GLY A 388 -3.27 -6.04 18.87
N THR A 389 -3.38 -5.58 17.64
CA THR A 389 -3.75 -6.44 16.50
C THR A 389 -2.55 -7.33 16.12
N ASP A 390 -2.79 -8.62 15.91
CA ASP A 390 -1.75 -9.54 15.38
C ASP A 390 -1.23 -9.05 14.02
N ALA A 391 0.07 -9.13 13.79
CA ALA A 391 0.67 -8.65 12.54
C ALA A 391 0.09 -9.34 11.29
N ARG A 392 -0.28 -10.62 11.38
CA ARG A 392 -0.95 -11.37 10.31
C ARG A 392 -2.34 -10.77 10.02
N GLU A 393 -3.10 -10.50 11.07
CA GLU A 393 -4.43 -9.88 10.98
C GLU A 393 -4.34 -8.46 10.41
N ALA A 394 -3.41 -7.64 10.88
CA ALA A 394 -3.20 -6.29 10.39
C ALA A 394 -2.98 -6.28 8.86
N LEU A 395 -2.16 -7.20 8.34
CA LEU A 395 -1.93 -7.29 6.90
C LEU A 395 -3.10 -7.92 6.13
N MET A 396 -3.88 -8.82 6.74
CA MET A 396 -5.12 -9.30 6.12
C MET A 396 -6.14 -8.18 5.97
N VAL A 397 -6.23 -7.27 6.94
CA VAL A 397 -7.12 -6.10 6.90
C VAL A 397 -6.65 -5.07 5.88
N LEU A 398 -5.35 -4.75 5.86
CA LEU A 398 -4.81 -3.70 4.99
C LEU A 398 -4.67 -4.14 3.54
N VAL A 399 -4.33 -5.41 3.30
CA VAL A 399 -4.12 -5.97 1.97
C VAL A 399 -4.97 -7.23 1.81
N PRO A 400 -6.29 -7.08 1.63
CA PRO A 400 -7.20 -8.21 1.54
C PRO A 400 -6.97 -9.06 0.29
N GLU A 401 -7.22 -10.36 0.40
CA GLU A 401 -7.27 -11.25 -0.76
C GLU A 401 -8.57 -11.09 -1.56
N ALA A 402 -8.63 -11.71 -2.73
CA ALA A 402 -9.82 -11.73 -3.57
C ALA A 402 -10.88 -12.69 -3.00
N TYR A 403 -11.57 -12.30 -1.96
CA TYR A 403 -12.53 -13.15 -1.22
C TYR A 403 -13.93 -13.16 -1.83
N ARG A 404 -14.32 -12.13 -2.61
CA ARG A 404 -15.65 -12.04 -3.21
C ARG A 404 -15.83 -13.11 -4.28
N ASN A 405 -16.96 -13.83 -4.21
CA ASN A 405 -17.30 -14.91 -5.14
C ASN A 405 -16.26 -16.04 -5.27
N HIS A 406 -15.35 -16.14 -4.31
CA HIS A 406 -14.35 -17.21 -4.30
C HIS A 406 -15.07 -18.54 -3.91
N PRO A 407 -15.06 -19.58 -4.78
CA PRO A 407 -15.83 -20.77 -4.56
C PRO A 407 -15.41 -21.53 -3.29
N ASP A 408 -14.10 -21.64 -3.05
CA ASP A 408 -13.58 -22.38 -1.90
C ASP A 408 -13.85 -21.65 -0.58
N LEU A 409 -13.74 -20.31 -0.56
CA LEU A 409 -14.07 -19.52 0.63
C LEU A 409 -15.56 -19.59 0.96
N ALA A 410 -16.42 -19.60 -0.06
CA ALA A 410 -17.85 -19.72 0.16
C ALA A 410 -18.26 -21.11 0.67
N ALA A 411 -17.60 -22.17 0.20
CA ALA A 411 -17.95 -23.56 0.51
C ALA A 411 -17.28 -24.07 1.79
N GLU A 412 -15.99 -23.76 2.00
CA GLU A 412 -15.18 -24.39 3.04
C GLU A 412 -14.74 -23.42 4.15
N TYR A 413 -14.66 -22.12 3.83
CA TYR A 413 -14.06 -21.10 4.72
C TYR A 413 -14.92 -19.86 4.86
N ALA A 414 -16.24 -20.02 5.05
CA ALA A 414 -17.19 -18.91 5.14
C ALA A 414 -16.79 -17.85 6.18
N ALA A 415 -16.22 -18.27 7.31
CA ALA A 415 -15.75 -17.35 8.36
C ALA A 415 -14.66 -16.39 7.86
N VAL A 416 -13.79 -16.82 6.91
CA VAL A 416 -12.78 -15.97 6.30
C VAL A 416 -13.42 -14.90 5.39
N ALA A 417 -14.44 -15.28 4.65
CA ALA A 417 -15.21 -14.33 3.84
C ALA A 417 -15.94 -13.29 4.73
N ASP A 418 -16.49 -13.73 5.86
CA ASP A 418 -17.17 -12.85 6.82
C ASP A 418 -16.19 -11.90 7.51
N PHE A 419 -14.98 -12.37 7.85
CA PHE A 419 -13.88 -11.50 8.32
C PHE A 419 -13.61 -10.37 7.34
N TYR A 420 -13.37 -10.67 6.05
CA TYR A 420 -13.08 -9.65 5.06
C TYR A 420 -14.26 -8.71 4.81
N ARG A 421 -15.49 -9.23 4.76
CA ARG A 421 -16.71 -8.41 4.63
C ARG A 421 -16.87 -7.44 5.80
N TYR A 422 -16.55 -7.89 7.00
CA TYR A 422 -16.63 -7.05 8.19
C TYR A 422 -15.61 -5.91 8.11
N TYR A 423 -14.34 -6.23 7.83
CA TYR A 423 -13.30 -5.21 7.76
C TYR A 423 -13.43 -4.28 6.55
N GLU A 424 -14.04 -4.71 5.45
CA GLU A 424 -14.38 -3.83 4.33
C GLU A 424 -15.29 -2.66 4.75
N GLY A 425 -16.11 -2.85 5.78
CA GLY A 425 -16.90 -1.79 6.42
C GLY A 425 -16.05 -0.78 7.20
N LEU A 426 -14.86 -1.17 7.66
CA LEU A 426 -13.98 -0.36 8.51
C LEU A 426 -12.81 0.25 7.76
N GLN A 427 -12.19 -0.49 6.84
CA GLN A 427 -10.94 -0.13 6.19
C GLN A 427 -10.97 -0.44 4.69
N GLU A 428 -10.53 0.51 3.90
CA GLU A 428 -10.26 0.30 2.47
C GLU A 428 -8.98 -0.50 2.29
N GLY A 429 -9.00 -1.46 1.34
CA GLY A 429 -7.79 -2.18 0.96
C GLY A 429 -6.72 -1.26 0.40
N TRP A 430 -5.47 -1.52 0.73
CA TRP A 430 -4.29 -0.94 0.10
C TRP A 430 -3.94 -1.83 -1.08
N ASP A 431 -4.30 -1.42 -2.28
CA ASP A 431 -4.26 -2.26 -3.48
C ASP A 431 -3.14 -1.84 -4.43
N GLY A 432 -2.50 -2.83 -5.02
CA GLY A 432 -1.42 -2.71 -5.98
C GLY A 432 -0.53 -3.95 -5.98
N PRO A 433 0.36 -4.12 -6.98
CA PRO A 433 1.29 -5.25 -7.00
C PRO A 433 2.25 -5.17 -5.82
N ALA A 434 2.19 -6.15 -4.92
CA ALA A 434 2.99 -6.13 -3.68
C ALA A 434 3.47 -7.52 -3.25
N LEU A 435 4.74 -7.58 -2.87
CA LEU A 435 5.26 -8.58 -1.93
C LEU A 435 5.63 -7.84 -0.65
N LEU A 436 4.92 -8.15 0.42
CA LEU A 436 5.17 -7.64 1.76
C LEU A 436 5.87 -8.71 2.58
N VAL A 437 6.99 -8.36 3.19
CA VAL A 437 7.63 -9.13 4.25
C VAL A 437 7.50 -8.34 5.53
N PHE A 438 7.17 -8.99 6.64
CA PHE A 438 6.88 -8.30 7.90
C PHE A 438 7.49 -9.02 9.10
N THR A 439 7.75 -8.25 10.15
CA THR A 439 8.03 -8.80 11.47
C THR A 439 7.71 -7.79 12.57
N ASP A 440 7.13 -8.29 13.66
CA ASP A 440 6.96 -7.58 14.93
C ASP A 440 8.00 -8.01 16.00
N GLY A 441 8.99 -8.80 15.58
CA GLY A 441 9.99 -9.41 16.44
C GLY A 441 9.59 -10.73 17.07
N LYS A 442 8.31 -11.15 16.93
CA LYS A 442 7.78 -12.45 17.40
C LYS A 442 7.42 -13.35 16.22
N LYS A 443 6.91 -12.75 15.17
CA LYS A 443 6.47 -13.39 13.94
C LYS A 443 7.21 -12.79 12.76
N VAL A 444 7.61 -13.64 11.82
CA VAL A 444 8.21 -13.22 10.55
C VAL A 444 7.41 -13.83 9.42
N GLY A 445 6.91 -13.02 8.51
CA GLY A 445 6.03 -13.54 7.47
C GLY A 445 6.16 -12.83 6.14
N ALA A 446 5.45 -13.36 5.16
CA ALA A 446 5.33 -12.76 3.83
C ALA A 446 3.89 -12.86 3.32
N ARG A 447 3.43 -11.81 2.63
CA ARG A 447 2.10 -11.74 2.02
C ARG A 447 2.18 -11.17 0.62
N LEU A 448 1.41 -11.74 -0.30
CA LEU A 448 1.19 -11.19 -1.63
C LEU A 448 -0.12 -10.40 -1.70
N ASP A 449 -0.15 -9.44 -2.62
CA ASP A 449 -1.37 -8.77 -3.04
C ASP A 449 -2.41 -9.77 -3.62
N ARG A 450 -3.66 -9.31 -3.75
CA ARG A 450 -4.76 -10.15 -4.27
C ARG A 450 -4.51 -10.76 -5.64
N ASN A 451 -3.68 -10.14 -6.47
CA ASN A 451 -3.34 -10.62 -7.81
C ASN A 451 -2.11 -11.54 -7.82
N GLY A 452 -1.25 -11.45 -6.80
CA GLY A 452 -0.03 -12.23 -6.70
C GLY A 452 0.98 -11.90 -7.81
N LEU A 453 1.09 -10.62 -8.17
CA LEU A 453 1.90 -10.16 -9.30
C LEU A 453 3.39 -10.12 -8.98
N ARG A 454 3.75 -10.17 -7.71
CA ARG A 454 5.14 -10.27 -7.27
C ARG A 454 5.47 -11.70 -6.88
N PRO A 455 6.65 -12.22 -7.22
CA PRO A 455 7.04 -13.57 -6.85
C PRO A 455 7.45 -13.65 -5.40
N ALA A 456 7.10 -14.75 -4.74
CA ALA A 456 7.61 -15.14 -3.42
C ALA A 456 7.76 -16.64 -3.34
N ARG A 457 8.96 -17.10 -3.01
CA ARG A 457 9.29 -18.51 -2.85
C ARG A 457 9.75 -18.77 -1.43
N PHE A 458 9.48 -19.98 -0.95
CA PHE A 458 9.94 -20.39 0.38
C PHE A 458 10.59 -21.76 0.36
N TRP A 459 11.48 -21.95 1.31
CA TRP A 459 12.13 -23.22 1.63
C TRP A 459 12.13 -23.39 3.15
N ARG A 460 11.89 -24.58 3.61
CA ARG A 460 12.03 -24.97 5.02
C ARG A 460 12.97 -26.16 5.10
N THR A 461 13.93 -26.08 6.01
CA THR A 461 14.94 -27.11 6.25
C THR A 461 14.59 -27.94 7.48
N ALA A 462 15.17 -29.13 7.59
CA ALA A 462 14.92 -30.07 8.69
C ALA A 462 15.38 -29.55 10.06
N ASP A 463 16.39 -28.67 10.08
CA ASP A 463 16.88 -27.97 11.25
C ASP A 463 15.96 -26.83 11.73
N GLY A 464 14.90 -26.54 10.96
CA GLY A 464 13.86 -25.58 11.34
C GLY A 464 14.08 -24.17 10.80
N VAL A 465 14.96 -23.96 9.83
CA VAL A 465 15.14 -22.65 9.22
C VAL A 465 14.19 -22.47 8.04
N VAL A 466 13.50 -21.34 8.02
CA VAL A 466 12.63 -20.89 6.93
C VAL A 466 13.35 -19.80 6.15
N TYR A 467 13.39 -19.96 4.85
CA TYR A 467 13.90 -18.98 3.91
C TYR A 467 12.78 -18.53 3.00
N VAL A 468 12.63 -17.23 2.83
CA VAL A 468 11.71 -16.65 1.85
C VAL A 468 12.49 -15.67 0.99
N ALA A 469 12.31 -15.77 -0.30
CA ALA A 469 12.94 -14.87 -1.27
C ALA A 469 12.03 -14.61 -2.45
N SER A 470 12.20 -13.46 -3.03
CA SER A 470 11.49 -13.07 -4.24
C SER A 470 11.96 -13.83 -5.49
N GLU A 471 13.13 -14.43 -5.46
CA GLU A 471 13.67 -15.21 -6.60
C GLU A 471 14.48 -16.43 -6.16
N VAL A 472 14.69 -17.34 -7.10
CA VAL A 472 15.53 -18.53 -6.90
C VAL A 472 17.00 -18.16 -6.99
N GLY A 473 17.85 -18.88 -6.25
CA GLY A 473 19.30 -18.68 -6.30
C GLY A 473 19.86 -17.59 -5.37
N VAL A 474 18.98 -16.91 -4.62
CA VAL A 474 19.38 -15.82 -3.70
C VAL A 474 20.37 -16.28 -2.62
N LEU A 475 20.36 -17.55 -2.26
CA LEU A 475 21.28 -18.14 -1.27
C LEU A 475 22.36 -19.02 -1.91
N GLY A 476 22.57 -18.89 -3.23
CA GLY A 476 23.64 -19.55 -3.95
C GLY A 476 23.67 -21.08 -3.69
N ASP A 477 24.85 -21.59 -3.41
CA ASP A 477 25.07 -23.02 -3.17
C ASP A 477 24.48 -23.56 -1.87
N VAL A 478 23.93 -22.73 -0.97
CA VAL A 478 23.28 -23.20 0.26
C VAL A 478 22.16 -24.19 -0.05
N PHE A 479 21.49 -24.04 -1.19
CA PHE A 479 20.43 -24.95 -1.62
C PHE A 479 20.88 -26.05 -2.59
N SER A 480 21.96 -25.86 -3.32
CA SER A 480 22.48 -26.87 -4.25
C SER A 480 23.09 -28.07 -3.52
N SER A 481 23.55 -27.86 -2.30
CA SER A 481 24.14 -28.89 -1.45
C SER A 481 23.29 -29.31 -0.24
N ALA A 482 22.05 -28.80 -0.09
CA ALA A 482 21.24 -29.04 1.09
C ALA A 482 20.38 -30.31 0.97
N PRO A 483 20.83 -31.45 1.55
CA PRO A 483 20.03 -32.67 1.59
C PRO A 483 18.81 -32.53 2.53
N ASN A 484 18.61 -31.39 3.18
CA ASN A 484 17.74 -31.20 4.33
C ASN A 484 16.50 -30.33 4.05
N ILE A 485 16.17 -30.02 2.79
CA ILE A 485 14.93 -29.29 2.48
C ILE A 485 13.74 -30.22 2.68
N VAL A 486 12.89 -29.91 3.66
CA VAL A 486 11.68 -30.70 3.99
C VAL A 486 10.43 -30.14 3.32
N ALA A 487 10.42 -28.86 2.96
CA ALA A 487 9.34 -28.23 2.21
C ALA A 487 9.87 -27.08 1.36
N LYS A 488 9.27 -26.89 0.19
CA LYS A 488 9.51 -25.73 -0.68
C LYS A 488 8.25 -25.41 -1.47
N GLY A 489 8.06 -24.15 -1.82
CA GLY A 489 6.90 -23.71 -2.58
C GLY A 489 6.98 -22.25 -2.97
N ARG A 490 5.86 -21.78 -3.49
CA ARG A 490 5.63 -20.36 -3.80
C ARG A 490 4.34 -19.88 -3.13
N LEU A 491 4.27 -18.60 -2.81
CA LEU A 491 3.00 -17.97 -2.46
C LEU A 491 2.18 -17.72 -3.72
N GLY A 492 0.90 -17.98 -3.63
CA GLY A 492 -0.10 -17.61 -4.62
C GLY A 492 -0.73 -16.25 -4.33
N PRO A 493 -1.63 -15.78 -5.23
CA PRO A 493 -2.37 -14.54 -5.08
C PRO A 493 -3.07 -14.43 -3.72
N GLY A 494 -2.88 -13.30 -3.02
CA GLY A 494 -3.48 -13.04 -1.72
C GLY A 494 -2.98 -13.90 -0.56
N GLN A 495 -2.08 -14.84 -0.82
CA GLN A 495 -1.61 -15.78 0.20
C GLN A 495 -0.59 -15.18 1.15
N MET A 496 -0.54 -15.75 2.35
CA MET A 496 0.40 -15.42 3.40
C MET A 496 1.07 -16.68 3.92
N LEU A 497 2.30 -16.56 4.39
CA LEU A 497 2.97 -17.52 5.25
C LEU A 497 3.59 -16.81 6.44
N CYS A 498 3.80 -17.54 7.54
CA CYS A 498 4.38 -17.00 8.76
C CYS A 498 5.23 -18.04 9.47
N ALA A 499 6.40 -17.62 9.93
CA ALA A 499 7.21 -18.29 10.94
C ALA A 499 6.91 -17.63 12.28
N ASP A 500 6.29 -18.36 13.19
CA ASP A 500 6.03 -17.93 14.56
C ASP A 500 7.21 -18.34 15.43
N LEU A 501 7.96 -17.36 15.93
CA LEU A 501 9.20 -17.60 16.70
C LEU A 501 8.91 -17.90 18.17
N GLU A 502 7.69 -17.61 18.65
CA GLU A 502 7.29 -17.93 20.02
C GLU A 502 6.82 -19.39 20.15
N THR A 503 6.11 -19.89 19.13
CA THR A 503 5.60 -21.27 19.12
C THR A 503 6.49 -22.25 18.37
N GLY A 504 7.38 -21.77 17.52
CA GLY A 504 8.21 -22.58 16.63
C GLY A 504 7.44 -23.15 15.43
N GLU A 505 6.27 -22.62 15.13
CA GLU A 505 5.41 -23.12 14.05
C GLU A 505 5.64 -22.39 12.72
N PHE A 506 5.59 -23.15 11.64
CA PHE A 506 5.47 -22.61 10.30
C PHE A 506 4.02 -22.73 9.83
N GLN A 507 3.37 -21.60 9.60
CA GLN A 507 1.96 -21.53 9.25
C GLN A 507 1.80 -21.13 7.78
N GLY A 508 0.98 -21.91 7.08
CA GLY A 508 0.55 -21.61 5.72
C GLY A 508 -0.69 -20.70 5.68
N HIS A 509 -1.05 -20.25 4.48
CA HIS A 509 -2.16 -19.31 4.28
C HIS A 509 -3.47 -19.76 4.93
N VAL A 510 -3.87 -21.00 4.69
CA VAL A 510 -5.15 -21.54 5.19
C VAL A 510 -5.19 -21.57 6.72
N ASP A 511 -4.10 -21.96 7.36
CA ASP A 511 -4.01 -22.04 8.82
C ASP A 511 -4.10 -20.64 9.43
N ILE A 512 -3.38 -19.65 8.84
CA ILE A 512 -3.42 -18.25 9.25
C ILE A 512 -4.83 -17.67 9.08
N ALA A 513 -5.45 -17.86 7.92
CA ALA A 513 -6.76 -17.30 7.63
C ALA A 513 -7.84 -17.86 8.57
N ARG A 514 -7.78 -19.16 8.87
CA ARG A 514 -8.68 -19.80 9.84
C ARG A 514 -8.47 -19.31 11.27
N ASP A 515 -7.21 -19.23 11.71
CA ASP A 515 -6.87 -18.73 13.04
C ASP A 515 -7.42 -17.30 13.21
N VAL A 516 -7.10 -16.41 12.31
CA VAL A 516 -7.53 -15.00 12.37
C VAL A 516 -9.05 -14.86 12.29
N ALA A 517 -9.70 -15.53 11.35
CA ALA A 517 -11.15 -15.44 11.16
C ALA A 517 -11.98 -16.07 12.29
N SER A 518 -11.38 -16.97 13.09
CA SER A 518 -12.06 -17.62 14.22
C SER A 518 -12.03 -16.81 15.52
N ARG A 519 -11.28 -15.72 15.58
CA ARG A 519 -11.08 -14.93 16.81
C ARG A 519 -12.33 -14.20 17.26
N HIS A 520 -13.21 -13.85 16.32
CA HIS A 520 -14.45 -13.15 16.60
C HIS A 520 -15.61 -13.70 15.77
N PRO A 521 -16.86 -13.55 16.22
CA PRO A 521 -18.05 -13.99 15.50
C PRO A 521 -18.44 -12.97 14.43
N TYR A 522 -17.63 -12.86 13.37
CA TYR A 522 -17.80 -11.82 12.33
C TYR A 522 -19.15 -11.91 11.60
N ALA A 523 -19.71 -13.12 11.42
CA ALA A 523 -21.04 -13.30 10.84
C ALA A 523 -22.14 -12.61 11.67
N ASP A 524 -22.08 -12.76 13.01
CA ASP A 524 -23.03 -12.13 13.92
C ASP A 524 -22.86 -10.61 13.95
N TRP A 525 -21.60 -10.15 13.93
CA TRP A 525 -21.30 -8.72 13.87
C TRP A 525 -21.79 -8.10 12.57
N LEU A 526 -21.59 -8.77 11.42
CA LEU A 526 -22.12 -8.31 10.13
C LEU A 526 -23.65 -8.20 10.15
N ALA A 527 -24.32 -9.20 10.72
CA ALA A 527 -25.79 -9.18 10.85
C ALA A 527 -26.28 -8.01 11.71
N ALA A 528 -25.50 -7.61 12.75
CA ALA A 528 -25.83 -6.48 13.59
C ALA A 528 -25.50 -5.11 12.97
N CYS A 529 -24.43 -5.02 12.18
CA CYS A 529 -23.89 -3.74 11.68
C CYS A 529 -24.34 -3.37 10.27
N THR A 530 -24.89 -4.33 9.49
CA THR A 530 -25.10 -4.16 8.05
C THR A 530 -26.58 -4.37 7.70
N HIS A 531 -27.17 -3.37 7.07
CA HIS A 531 -28.55 -3.39 6.59
C HIS A 531 -28.58 -3.33 5.07
N ARG A 532 -29.58 -3.93 4.45
CA ARG A 532 -29.81 -3.77 3.02
C ARG A 532 -30.74 -2.60 2.79
N LEU A 533 -30.57 -1.88 1.68
CA LEU A 533 -31.48 -0.79 1.32
C LEU A 533 -32.96 -1.24 1.29
N ALA A 534 -33.24 -2.45 0.79
CA ALA A 534 -34.58 -3.00 0.72
C ALA A 534 -35.24 -3.27 2.09
N ASP A 535 -34.42 -3.38 3.16
CA ASP A 535 -34.92 -3.56 4.53
C ASP A 535 -35.36 -2.23 5.15
N ILE A 536 -34.80 -1.11 4.66
CA ILE A 536 -35.07 0.25 5.12
C ILE A 536 -36.15 0.90 4.27
N VAL A 537 -36.08 0.72 2.96
CA VAL A 537 -37.01 1.31 1.99
C VAL A 537 -37.78 0.21 1.34
N PRO A 538 -39.08 0.07 1.66
CA PRO A 538 -39.93 -0.93 0.99
C PRO A 538 -39.97 -0.63 -0.52
N PRO A 539 -39.99 -1.65 -1.36
CA PRO A 539 -40.07 -1.47 -2.81
C PRO A 539 -41.36 -0.70 -3.14
N ARG A 540 -41.19 0.52 -3.56
CA ARG A 540 -42.29 1.32 -4.08
C ARG A 540 -42.40 1.10 -5.58
N THR A 541 -43.58 0.89 -6.05
CA THR A 541 -43.96 1.00 -7.46
C THR A 541 -43.54 2.38 -7.96
N VAL A 542 -42.90 2.44 -9.14
CA VAL A 542 -42.49 3.68 -9.80
C VAL A 542 -43.63 4.70 -9.65
N LEU A 543 -43.28 5.88 -9.09
CA LEU A 543 -44.22 6.98 -9.03
C LEU A 543 -44.53 7.39 -10.47
N GLU A 544 -45.71 7.09 -10.96
CA GLU A 544 -46.25 7.71 -12.16
C GLU A 544 -46.51 9.18 -11.84
N GLY A 545 -45.43 9.96 -11.91
CA GLY A 545 -45.53 11.43 -11.87
C GLY A 545 -46.12 11.89 -13.21
N PRO A 546 -46.73 13.08 -13.25
CA PRO A 546 -47.15 13.68 -14.51
C PRO A 546 -45.92 13.81 -15.41
N ALA A 547 -46.05 13.38 -16.67
CA ALA A 547 -44.97 13.51 -17.66
C ALA A 547 -44.50 14.95 -17.69
N MET A 548 -43.17 15.14 -17.53
CA MET A 548 -42.54 16.49 -17.60
C MET A 548 -42.84 17.10 -18.98
N ALA A 549 -43.22 18.37 -19.02
CA ALA A 549 -43.41 19.08 -20.27
C ALA A 549 -42.10 19.11 -21.05
N ALA A 550 -42.12 18.89 -22.36
CA ALA A 550 -40.94 18.84 -23.22
C ALA A 550 -40.01 20.05 -23.06
N GLY A 551 -40.56 21.24 -22.87
CA GLY A 551 -39.79 22.48 -22.66
C GLY A 551 -39.05 22.48 -21.32
N ASP A 552 -39.59 21.90 -20.29
CA ASP A 552 -38.96 21.79 -18.97
C ASP A 552 -37.88 20.68 -18.96
N ALA A 553 -38.15 19.57 -19.66
CA ALA A 553 -37.16 18.54 -19.89
C ALA A 553 -35.92 19.09 -20.61
N LEU A 554 -36.09 19.84 -21.68
CA LEU A 554 -34.99 20.46 -22.41
C LEU A 554 -34.20 21.47 -21.55
N ARG A 555 -34.88 22.27 -20.72
CA ARG A 555 -34.21 23.18 -19.79
C ARG A 555 -33.41 22.44 -18.75
N LEU A 556 -33.95 21.36 -18.21
CA LEU A 556 -33.27 20.53 -17.23
C LEU A 556 -32.05 19.82 -17.83
N MET A 557 -32.20 19.28 -19.04
CA MET A 557 -31.09 18.69 -19.79
C MET A 557 -29.96 19.71 -20.01
N ALA A 558 -30.31 20.88 -20.52
CA ALA A 558 -29.36 21.96 -20.74
C ALA A 558 -28.67 22.43 -19.44
N ALA A 559 -29.44 22.54 -18.35
CA ALA A 559 -28.92 22.89 -17.03
C ALA A 559 -27.99 21.80 -16.46
N SER A 560 -28.19 20.54 -16.83
CA SER A 560 -27.38 19.39 -16.43
C SER A 560 -26.23 19.10 -17.41
N GLY A 561 -26.05 19.91 -18.45
CA GLY A 561 -24.95 19.79 -19.42
C GLY A 561 -25.18 18.73 -20.51
N TYR A 562 -26.39 18.18 -20.65
CA TYR A 562 -26.70 17.20 -21.71
C TYR A 562 -26.84 17.87 -23.06
N GLY A 563 -26.09 17.40 -24.05
CA GLY A 563 -26.18 17.82 -25.47
C GLY A 563 -26.98 16.82 -26.31
N LEU A 564 -27.06 17.11 -27.62
CA LEU A 564 -27.74 16.22 -28.58
C LEU A 564 -27.02 14.86 -28.69
N GLU A 565 -25.71 14.82 -28.62
CA GLU A 565 -24.91 13.58 -28.70
C GLU A 565 -25.17 12.71 -27.46
N ASP A 566 -25.18 13.29 -26.26
CA ASP A 566 -25.51 12.56 -25.04
C ASP A 566 -26.88 11.92 -25.11
N THR A 567 -27.85 12.63 -25.71
CA THR A 567 -29.22 12.11 -25.89
C THR A 567 -29.25 10.94 -26.88
N ALA A 568 -28.62 11.08 -28.04
CA ALA A 568 -28.69 10.09 -29.11
C ALA A 568 -27.77 8.89 -28.85
N MET A 569 -26.57 9.12 -28.34
CA MET A 569 -25.57 8.05 -28.18
C MET A 569 -25.66 7.34 -26.82
N VAL A 570 -26.10 8.03 -25.78
CA VAL A 570 -26.15 7.48 -24.42
C VAL A 570 -27.59 7.17 -24.01
N ILE A 571 -28.43 8.20 -23.89
CA ILE A 571 -29.77 8.04 -23.30
C ILE A 571 -30.67 7.16 -24.16
N GLU A 572 -30.73 7.38 -25.48
CA GLU A 572 -31.54 6.59 -26.41
C GLU A 572 -31.06 5.13 -26.44
N GLY A 573 -29.73 4.91 -26.47
CA GLY A 573 -29.13 3.60 -26.39
C GLY A 573 -29.50 2.85 -25.10
N MET A 574 -29.41 3.52 -23.96
CA MET A 574 -29.79 2.97 -22.65
C MET A 574 -31.30 2.67 -22.57
N ALA A 575 -32.13 3.58 -23.08
CA ALA A 575 -33.59 3.38 -23.10
C ALA A 575 -34.02 2.20 -23.97
N GLY A 576 -33.33 1.97 -25.10
CA GLY A 576 -33.63 0.87 -26.01
C GLY A 576 -33.09 -0.49 -25.56
N SER A 577 -31.91 -0.54 -24.98
CA SER A 577 -31.21 -1.81 -24.66
C SER A 577 -31.27 -2.18 -23.17
N GLY A 578 -31.54 -1.22 -22.28
CA GLY A 578 -31.42 -1.43 -20.82
C GLY A 578 -29.99 -1.62 -20.35
N ALA A 579 -29.00 -1.24 -21.18
CA ALA A 579 -27.58 -1.38 -20.89
C ALA A 579 -26.84 -0.07 -21.20
N GLU A 580 -25.76 0.20 -20.47
CA GLU A 580 -24.89 1.33 -20.78
C GLU A 580 -24.22 1.15 -22.15
N PRO A 581 -24.19 2.20 -22.98
CA PRO A 581 -23.47 2.17 -24.24
C PRO A 581 -21.96 2.14 -24.00
N THR A 582 -21.24 1.44 -24.88
CA THR A 582 -19.76 1.44 -24.88
C THR A 582 -19.27 2.44 -25.92
N TYR A 583 -18.43 3.38 -25.51
CA TYR A 583 -17.81 4.36 -26.42
C TYR A 583 -16.45 4.83 -25.88
N CYS A 584 -15.71 5.56 -26.71
CA CYS A 584 -14.41 6.08 -26.36
C CYS A 584 -14.50 7.07 -25.19
N MET A 585 -13.58 6.99 -24.24
CA MET A 585 -13.49 7.93 -23.11
C MET A 585 -12.88 9.28 -23.49
N GLY A 586 -12.48 9.50 -24.74
CA GLY A 586 -12.02 10.78 -25.26
C GLY A 586 -13.18 11.77 -25.38
N ASP A 587 -12.93 13.01 -25.02
CA ASP A 587 -13.90 14.08 -25.05
C ASP A 587 -13.27 15.31 -25.70
N ASP A 588 -13.96 15.91 -26.70
CA ASP A 588 -13.56 17.15 -27.36
C ASP A 588 -14.07 18.40 -26.65
N VAL A 589 -14.78 18.22 -25.53
CA VAL A 589 -15.28 19.34 -24.72
C VAL A 589 -14.09 20.08 -24.09
N PRO A 590 -14.00 21.42 -24.27
CA PRO A 590 -12.94 22.19 -23.64
C PRO A 590 -12.92 22.02 -22.13
N LEU A 591 -11.71 22.02 -21.54
CA LEU A 591 -11.58 22.01 -20.09
C LEU A 591 -12.46 23.06 -19.45
N PRO A 592 -13.19 22.78 -18.37
CA PRO A 592 -14.12 23.71 -17.73
C PRO A 592 -13.50 25.09 -17.42
N ALA A 593 -12.22 25.13 -17.04
CA ALA A 593 -11.48 26.34 -16.78
C ALA A 593 -11.27 27.23 -18.06
N LEU A 594 -11.35 26.64 -19.25
CA LEU A 594 -11.19 27.33 -20.56
C LEU A 594 -12.54 27.54 -21.25
N ALA A 595 -13.62 26.98 -20.74
CA ALA A 595 -14.95 27.14 -21.33
C ALA A 595 -15.49 28.56 -21.12
N ARG A 596 -16.26 29.02 -22.11
CA ARG A 596 -16.93 30.33 -22.04
C ARG A 596 -18.22 30.34 -21.21
N SER A 597 -18.82 29.15 -21.05
CA SER A 597 -20.02 28.95 -20.24
C SER A 597 -19.65 28.28 -18.90
N PRO A 598 -20.38 28.57 -17.81
CA PRO A 598 -20.17 27.89 -16.55
C PRO A 598 -20.54 26.43 -16.68
N HIS A 599 -19.73 25.55 -16.06
CA HIS A 599 -19.94 24.14 -15.95
C HIS A 599 -20.40 23.75 -14.54
N LEU A 600 -20.82 22.50 -14.36
CA LEU A 600 -21.09 21.95 -13.04
C LEU A 600 -19.81 21.98 -12.20
N LEU A 601 -19.95 22.16 -10.89
CA LEU A 601 -18.80 22.23 -9.98
C LEU A 601 -17.88 21.02 -10.12
N TYR A 602 -18.45 19.83 -10.31
CA TYR A 602 -17.70 18.58 -10.44
C TYR A 602 -16.77 18.53 -11.65
N ASP A 603 -17.08 19.23 -12.72
CA ASP A 603 -16.27 19.28 -13.93
C ASP A 603 -14.93 20.01 -13.73
N TYR A 604 -14.81 20.82 -12.66
CA TYR A 604 -13.60 21.55 -12.31
C TYR A 604 -12.63 20.72 -11.45
N PHE A 605 -13.04 19.54 -10.99
CA PHE A 605 -12.20 18.67 -10.20
C PHE A 605 -11.53 17.61 -11.08
N LYS A 606 -10.23 17.40 -10.79
CA LYS A 606 -9.49 16.31 -11.44
C LYS A 606 -9.81 15.00 -10.72
N GLN A 607 -10.35 14.06 -11.45
CA GLN A 607 -10.50 12.71 -10.93
C GLN A 607 -9.13 12.03 -10.80
N ARG A 608 -8.90 11.37 -9.67
CA ARG A 608 -7.71 10.57 -9.41
C ARG A 608 -8.10 9.10 -9.35
N PHE A 609 -7.66 8.35 -10.35
CA PHE A 609 -7.82 6.91 -10.40
C PHE A 609 -6.58 6.21 -9.85
N ALA A 610 -6.79 5.08 -9.20
CA ALA A 610 -5.75 4.09 -9.06
C ALA A 610 -5.45 3.48 -10.43
N GLN A 611 -4.19 3.51 -10.85
CA GLN A 611 -3.76 2.83 -12.07
C GLN A 611 -3.03 1.56 -11.66
N VAL A 612 -3.51 0.42 -12.15
CA VAL A 612 -2.88 -0.87 -11.92
C VAL A 612 -1.87 -1.10 -13.04
N THR A 613 -0.60 -1.27 -12.69
CA THR A 613 0.48 -1.52 -13.65
C THR A 613 0.23 -2.84 -14.41
N ASN A 614 -0.23 -3.87 -13.69
CA ASN A 614 -0.64 -5.14 -14.26
C ASN A 614 -2.11 -5.35 -13.91
N PRO A 615 -3.04 -5.14 -14.86
CA PRO A 615 -4.47 -5.28 -14.57
C PRO A 615 -4.83 -6.72 -14.21
N PRO A 616 -5.85 -6.93 -13.39
CA PRO A 616 -6.40 -8.25 -13.11
C PRO A 616 -6.86 -8.93 -14.41
N ILE A 617 -6.74 -10.24 -14.45
CA ILE A 617 -7.01 -11.05 -15.65
C ILE A 617 -8.16 -12.04 -15.47
N ASP A 618 -8.76 -12.11 -14.29
CA ASP A 618 -9.85 -13.04 -13.99
C ASP A 618 -10.96 -12.39 -13.14
N PRO A 619 -12.22 -12.88 -13.29
CA PRO A 619 -13.38 -12.30 -12.58
C PRO A 619 -13.30 -12.40 -11.06
N LEU A 620 -12.60 -13.38 -10.50
CA LEU A 620 -12.48 -13.56 -9.07
C LEU A 620 -11.66 -12.44 -8.44
N ARG A 621 -10.50 -12.12 -9.04
CA ARG A 621 -9.62 -11.06 -8.57
C ARG A 621 -10.17 -9.67 -8.85
N GLU A 622 -10.85 -9.50 -9.97
CA GLU A 622 -11.53 -8.25 -10.32
C GLU A 622 -12.78 -7.98 -9.48
N GLY A 623 -13.48 -9.03 -9.04
CA GLY A 623 -14.74 -8.91 -8.30
C GLY A 623 -14.68 -7.98 -7.10
N LEU A 624 -13.52 -7.87 -6.45
CA LEU A 624 -13.32 -6.99 -5.29
C LEU A 624 -13.32 -5.51 -5.68
N VAL A 625 -12.63 -5.14 -6.76
CA VAL A 625 -12.43 -3.72 -7.16
C VAL A 625 -13.41 -3.24 -8.22
N MET A 626 -14.02 -4.15 -8.98
CA MET A 626 -15.01 -3.84 -10.01
C MET A 626 -16.45 -3.90 -9.50
N SER A 627 -16.66 -4.13 -8.21
CA SER A 627 -17.97 -4.13 -7.60
C SER A 627 -18.58 -2.73 -7.60
N LEU A 628 -19.86 -2.61 -7.99
CA LEU A 628 -20.66 -1.40 -7.84
C LEU A 628 -21.29 -1.30 -6.45
N GLU A 629 -21.08 -2.27 -5.57
CA GLU A 629 -21.59 -2.26 -4.22
C GLU A 629 -21.05 -1.04 -3.44
N MET A 630 -21.95 -0.32 -2.82
CA MET A 630 -21.63 0.85 -2.01
C MET A 630 -22.06 0.63 -0.57
N ARG A 631 -21.31 1.19 0.35
CA ARG A 631 -21.62 1.17 1.78
C ARG A 631 -21.82 2.61 2.26
N LEU A 632 -23.03 2.93 2.68
CA LEU A 632 -23.40 4.23 3.24
C LEU A 632 -23.55 4.12 4.75
N GLY A 633 -23.16 5.15 5.46
CA GLY A 633 -23.30 5.23 6.91
C GLY A 633 -21.98 5.42 7.64
N ARG A 634 -22.04 5.28 8.94
CA ARG A 634 -20.91 5.51 9.83
C ARG A 634 -19.88 4.41 9.67
N ARG A 635 -18.66 4.78 9.36
CA ARG A 635 -17.49 3.89 9.47
C ARG A 635 -16.99 3.92 10.92
N GLY A 636 -16.66 2.76 11.41
CA GLY A 636 -16.33 2.58 12.82
C GLY A 636 -14.88 2.85 13.18
N ASN A 637 -14.52 2.30 14.32
CA ASN A 637 -13.19 2.40 14.89
C ASN A 637 -12.36 1.15 14.53
N LEU A 638 -11.38 1.34 13.69
CA LEU A 638 -10.49 0.25 13.23
C LEU A 638 -9.67 -0.39 14.36
N LEU A 639 -9.32 0.39 15.39
CA LEU A 639 -8.48 -0.06 16.50
C LEU A 639 -9.25 -0.84 17.59
N SER A 640 -10.58 -0.83 17.54
CA SER A 640 -11.42 -1.55 18.49
C SER A 640 -12.64 -2.11 17.75
N PRO A 641 -12.45 -3.16 16.95
CA PRO A 641 -13.54 -3.81 16.21
C PRO A 641 -14.53 -4.46 17.19
N GLY A 642 -15.82 -4.45 16.81
CA GLY A 642 -16.89 -5.04 17.60
C GLY A 642 -18.24 -4.95 16.90
N PRO A 643 -19.32 -5.50 17.52
CA PRO A 643 -20.65 -5.53 16.91
C PRO A 643 -21.25 -4.14 16.67
N ASP A 644 -20.81 -3.14 17.43
CA ASP A 644 -21.30 -1.76 17.35
C ASP A 644 -20.30 -0.81 16.66
N SER A 645 -19.27 -1.36 16.02
CA SER A 645 -18.20 -0.56 15.42
C SER A 645 -18.69 0.37 14.33
N TYR A 646 -19.70 -0.05 13.57
CA TYR A 646 -20.30 0.77 12.51
C TYR A 646 -21.77 0.41 12.32
N GLN A 647 -22.50 1.27 11.62
CA GLN A 647 -23.83 0.99 11.09
C GLN A 647 -23.87 1.42 9.64
N GLN A 648 -24.08 0.48 8.75
CA GLN A 648 -24.00 0.72 7.31
C GLN A 648 -25.17 0.12 6.56
N VAL A 649 -25.58 0.83 5.50
CA VAL A 649 -26.52 0.33 4.50
C VAL A 649 -25.73 -0.07 3.26
N VAL A 650 -25.92 -1.29 2.83
CA VAL A 650 -25.31 -1.82 1.60
C VAL A 650 -26.25 -1.60 0.43
N LEU A 651 -25.74 -0.88 -0.56
CA LEU A 651 -26.39 -0.65 -1.85
C LEU A 651 -25.76 -1.55 -2.90
N ARG A 652 -26.56 -2.09 -3.80
CA ARG A 652 -26.07 -2.88 -4.96
C ARG A 652 -25.34 -2.03 -5.99
N SER A 653 -25.65 -0.74 -6.03
CA SER A 653 -25.17 0.23 -7.02
C SER A 653 -25.14 1.63 -6.38
N PRO A 654 -24.27 2.54 -6.83
CA PRO A 654 -24.28 3.93 -6.40
C PRO A 654 -25.51 4.72 -6.90
N VAL A 655 -26.30 4.16 -7.78
CA VAL A 655 -27.51 4.78 -8.31
C VAL A 655 -28.69 4.49 -7.39
N LEU A 656 -29.37 5.55 -6.99
CA LEU A 656 -30.58 5.51 -6.16
C LEU A 656 -31.76 6.10 -6.95
N THR A 657 -32.91 5.51 -6.77
CA THR A 657 -34.17 6.12 -7.17
C THR A 657 -34.59 7.21 -6.16
N GLU A 658 -35.45 8.16 -6.55
CA GLU A 658 -35.97 9.17 -5.62
C GLU A 658 -36.61 8.57 -4.36
N PRO A 659 -37.47 7.55 -4.45
CA PRO A 659 -38.02 6.92 -3.25
C PRO A 659 -36.99 6.27 -2.34
N GLU A 660 -35.92 5.70 -2.91
CA GLU A 660 -34.81 5.14 -2.13
C GLU A 660 -34.03 6.24 -1.41
N LEU A 661 -33.75 7.34 -2.09
CA LEU A 661 -33.10 8.50 -1.48
C LEU A 661 -33.95 9.10 -0.37
N ASP A 662 -35.24 9.31 -0.59
CA ASP A 662 -36.16 9.82 0.43
C ASP A 662 -36.24 8.90 1.64
N GLY A 663 -36.25 7.58 1.40
CA GLY A 663 -36.23 6.60 2.49
C GLY A 663 -34.95 6.68 3.33
N LEU A 664 -33.78 6.79 2.68
CA LEU A 664 -32.49 6.94 3.36
C LEU A 664 -32.41 8.27 4.15
N LEU A 665 -32.95 9.35 3.60
CA LEU A 665 -32.99 10.66 4.27
C LEU A 665 -33.97 10.68 5.46
N GLY A 666 -35.03 9.86 5.37
CA GLY A 666 -36.04 9.72 6.43
C GLY A 666 -35.60 8.80 7.59
N ASP A 667 -34.58 7.98 7.39
CA ASP A 667 -34.08 7.10 8.43
C ASP A 667 -33.19 7.85 9.43
N THR A 668 -33.71 8.08 10.62
CA THR A 668 -33.00 8.82 11.67
C THR A 668 -31.79 8.08 12.24
N ALA A 669 -31.77 6.74 12.14
CA ALA A 669 -30.65 5.92 12.63
C ALA A 669 -29.40 6.09 11.75
N LEU A 670 -29.56 6.33 10.46
CA LEU A 670 -28.47 6.59 9.54
C LEU A 670 -27.88 8.00 9.71
N GLY A 671 -28.64 8.95 10.23
CA GLY A 671 -28.21 10.32 10.43
C GLY A 671 -27.84 11.05 9.13
N ALA A 672 -28.48 10.67 8.00
CA ALA A 672 -28.24 11.27 6.71
C ALA A 672 -28.54 12.77 6.71
N ARG A 673 -27.71 13.56 6.06
CA ARG A 673 -27.87 15.03 5.99
C ARG A 673 -27.74 15.52 4.56
N VAL A 674 -28.61 16.46 4.21
CA VAL A 674 -28.57 17.16 2.90
C VAL A 674 -27.64 18.38 3.03
N LEU A 675 -26.54 18.38 2.30
CA LEU A 675 -25.66 19.53 2.17
C LEU A 675 -26.06 20.34 0.95
N ARG A 676 -26.38 21.62 1.14
CA ARG A 676 -26.73 22.52 0.04
C ARG A 676 -25.44 23.07 -0.57
N THR A 677 -25.09 22.64 -1.77
CA THR A 677 -23.89 23.09 -2.50
C THR A 677 -24.14 24.31 -3.39
N ARG A 678 -25.38 24.84 -3.44
CA ARG A 678 -25.67 26.06 -4.20
C ARG A 678 -25.11 27.29 -3.47
N TYR A 679 -24.40 28.14 -4.19
CA TYR A 679 -23.82 29.38 -3.68
C TYR A 679 -24.07 30.53 -4.68
N ALA A 680 -24.04 31.75 -4.19
CA ALA A 680 -24.22 32.95 -5.04
C ALA A 680 -22.95 33.19 -5.89
N GLY A 681 -23.05 33.07 -7.19
CA GLY A 681 -21.97 33.41 -8.12
C GLY A 681 -21.55 34.89 -8.03
N GLY A 682 -20.28 35.16 -8.22
CA GLY A 682 -19.74 36.54 -8.17
C GLY A 682 -19.50 37.10 -6.78
N SER A 683 -19.85 36.41 -5.70
CA SER A 683 -19.56 36.85 -4.33
C SER A 683 -18.25 36.25 -3.84
N PRO A 684 -17.22 37.05 -3.52
CA PRO A 684 -15.98 36.52 -2.94
C PRO A 684 -16.24 35.70 -1.68
N GLY A 685 -15.68 34.48 -1.63
CA GLY A 685 -15.82 33.59 -0.49
C GLY A 685 -17.14 32.82 -0.37
N ALA A 686 -18.12 33.03 -1.26
CA ALA A 686 -19.41 32.32 -1.22
C ALA A 686 -19.27 30.81 -1.38
N LEU A 687 -18.39 30.36 -2.29
CA LEU A 687 -18.06 28.92 -2.43
C LEU A 687 -17.45 28.35 -1.14
N ALA A 688 -16.48 29.03 -0.56
CA ALA A 688 -15.85 28.60 0.69
C ALA A 688 -16.84 28.56 1.86
N ALA A 689 -17.80 29.49 1.91
CA ALA A 689 -18.86 29.48 2.91
C ALA A 689 -19.81 28.30 2.69
N ALA A 690 -20.22 28.02 1.46
CA ALA A 690 -21.09 26.88 1.13
C ALA A 690 -20.43 25.52 1.42
N LEU A 691 -19.10 25.41 1.26
CA LEU A 691 -18.35 24.19 1.59
C LEU A 691 -18.11 24.00 3.08
N ARG A 692 -18.24 25.04 3.90
CA ARG A 692 -18.09 24.97 5.37
C ARG A 692 -19.41 24.74 6.11
N ALA A 693 -20.51 25.09 5.47
CA ALA A 693 -21.86 24.89 6.04
C ALA A 693 -22.30 23.44 6.01
#